data_276ddccdd613f0d7d083e3cd1a030058
#
_entry.id   276ddccdd613f0d7d083e3cd1a030058
#
_cell.length_a   1.000
_cell.length_b   1.000
_cell.length_c   1.000
_cell.angle_alpha   90.00
_cell.angle_beta   90.00
_cell.angle_gamma   90.00
#
_symmetry.space_group_name_H-M   'P 1'
#
loop_
_entity.id
_entity.type
_entity.pdbx_description
1 polymer ?
#
loop_
_entity_poly.entity_id
_entity_poly.type
_entity_poly.pdbx_seq_one_letter_code
_entity_poly.pdbx_strand_id
1 'polypeptide(L)'
;MKFERIATIGLLSILGSFSPLLLDNVSTLFPASPALAQTVESRKTEADRLFNRGIEQAKVSQFQKALQSWQKALTIHREIGDREGEASCVNNLGIAYQNLGDYPKAIENYQQSLAIDREIGNRKGVANSLNNLGNAYHALGDYRKAIEYHQQSLAIAREIGDRLGEANSLGNLGTAYDNLGDYPKAIENYQQSLAIDREIGERQGEAYSLNNLGLAYNSLGDYQKAIEYYHQSLTIAREIGDRSGVANSLGNLGSVYTNLGDYPKAIEYHQQSLVIKREIGDRSGVANSLNNLGLAYDNLGDYPKAIEYHQQSLVIKREIGNRKGVANSLNNLGLAYDNLGDYPKAIEYHQQSLTIAREIGDRSGEANSLNNLGIAYDNLGDYPKAIEYYQQSLVIKREIGDRSGEASSLGNLGNGYGNLGDYRKAIEYHQQSLVIKREIGDRSGEAHSLGNLGNGYGNLGDYRKAIDFYQQSLTIAQEIGERQGEGNLLNNLGYALFKSGNLKQAETTLTKAMEIRESLRPGLLDNHKISLSEKQSNTYRILQQVLIAQNKTDAALEIAERGRARALAELLAKGLSPERDTPLNYPNLKKIKQVAQQQKATLVEYSIILDGGISIWVIQPTGKIEWRSAKLPPNTSLKDLINQGYDCLGDHGQCRSSQSSRQPSQGDWVKLKDDQFQEPWQVVEVNAQQGNLRLKLPGWEEGVTIERPITDVARIVDSPNIEKPRLQQLHKLLIEPIADLLPKDENARVVFIPHRELFSVPFPALQDQEGNYLIEKHTILTAPSIEVLGLTHQKRKDLPNSGQTALVVGNPTMPKVPPAAGEKPQQLSALKGAEKEAKYIASELKAQPLLGQDATETKVKGQMPKARYIHFATHGLFDPKRIGGIGSAIALAPSNREDGLLTAEEIFTMELSAELVVVSACETGVGHINSEGVIGLSRSLVAAGVPSVMVSLWSIPDDKTTELMTEFYQNLKNTGDKAQALRQAMLTMIPKSPNPKDWAAFTLIGEAN
;
A
#
# COMPACT_ATOMS: atom_id res chain seq x y z
N MET A 1 10.08 -14.15 1.67
CA MET A 1 9.03 -15.16 1.86
C MET A 1 9.52 -16.61 1.82
N LYS A 2 10.81 -16.89 1.93
CA LYS A 2 11.37 -18.25 1.71
C LYS A 2 11.96 -18.91 2.98
N PHE A 3 11.85 -18.34 4.16
CA PHE A 3 12.77 -18.65 5.26
C PHE A 3 12.22 -19.40 6.48
N GLU A 4 10.97 -19.84 6.50
CA GLU A 4 10.36 -20.22 7.79
C GLU A 4 9.93 -21.69 7.96
N ARG A 5 10.51 -22.64 7.22
CA ARG A 5 9.99 -24.02 7.22
C ARG A 5 10.84 -25.09 7.84
N ILE A 6 11.96 -24.76 8.43
CA ILE A 6 12.95 -25.76 8.82
C ILE A 6 12.73 -26.30 10.24
N ALA A 7 12.00 -25.60 11.08
CA ALA A 7 11.87 -25.98 12.49
C ALA A 7 11.09 -27.28 12.77
N THR A 8 10.27 -27.75 11.84
CA THR A 8 9.38 -28.90 12.10
C THR A 8 10.02 -30.25 11.79
N ILE A 9 11.05 -30.32 10.96
CA ILE A 9 11.63 -31.58 10.47
C ILE A 9 12.51 -32.26 11.53
N GLY A 10 13.23 -31.49 12.33
CA GLY A 10 14.15 -32.07 13.33
C GLY A 10 13.47 -32.84 14.47
N LEU A 11 12.17 -32.56 14.70
CA LEU A 11 11.43 -33.19 15.81
C LEU A 11 10.80 -34.55 15.42
N LEU A 12 10.52 -34.79 14.14
CA LEU A 12 9.84 -36.01 13.69
C LEU A 12 10.77 -37.21 13.44
N SER A 13 12.06 -36.97 13.16
CA SER A 13 13.02 -38.05 12.97
C SER A 13 13.42 -38.79 14.25
N ILE A 14 13.01 -38.32 15.43
CA ILE A 14 13.41 -38.90 16.72
C ILE A 14 12.39 -39.91 17.27
N LEU A 15 11.15 -39.93 16.75
CA LEU A 15 10.09 -40.79 17.25
C LEU A 15 10.09 -42.25 16.71
N GLY A 16 10.97 -42.59 15.77
CA GLY A 16 10.95 -43.85 15.07
C GLY A 16 12.00 -44.94 15.50
N SER A 17 12.76 -44.73 16.56
CA SER A 17 13.85 -45.66 16.87
C SER A 17 14.01 -46.03 18.33
N PHE A 18 13.01 -46.67 18.91
CA PHE A 18 13.18 -47.50 20.09
C PHE A 18 12.66 -48.89 19.80
N SER A 19 13.57 -49.79 19.34
CA SER A 19 13.40 -51.20 19.46
C SER A 19 14.44 -51.69 20.48
N PRO A 20 13.97 -52.44 21.53
CA PRO A 20 14.92 -53.03 22.48
C PRO A 20 15.38 -54.36 21.95
N LEU A 21 16.56 -54.49 21.42
CA LEU A 21 17.26 -55.78 21.29
C LEU A 21 18.72 -55.51 20.93
N LEU A 22 19.59 -55.84 21.89
CA LEU A 22 20.92 -56.42 21.83
C LEU A 22 21.81 -55.85 22.94
N LEU A 23 21.55 -56.32 24.13
CA LEU A 23 22.50 -56.38 25.19
C LEU A 23 23.01 -57.84 25.24
N ASP A 24 24.13 -58.07 24.62
CA ASP A 24 24.98 -59.18 25.06
C ASP A 24 26.42 -58.95 24.66
N ASN A 25 27.27 -59.19 25.67
CA ASN A 25 28.75 -59.26 25.62
C ASN A 25 29.54 -57.96 25.67
N VAL A 26 29.69 -57.35 26.87
CA VAL A 26 30.93 -57.07 27.54
C VAL A 26 30.65 -56.96 29.04
N SER A 27 30.56 -58.03 29.74
CA SER A 27 30.47 -58.06 31.23
C SER A 27 31.33 -59.14 31.79
N THR A 28 32.62 -58.87 31.75
CA THR A 28 33.52 -59.62 32.66
C THR A 28 34.74 -58.74 33.01
N LEU A 29 34.58 -57.90 34.02
CA LEU A 29 35.64 -57.48 34.96
C LEU A 29 35.09 -56.38 35.92
N PHE A 30 34.46 -56.75 36.97
CA PHE A 30 33.87 -56.10 38.11
C PHE A 30 32.33 -56.11 38.14
N PRO A 31 31.75 -56.89 39.01
CA PRO A 31 30.31 -56.79 39.23
C PRO A 31 30.03 -55.49 40.03
N ALA A 32 29.39 -54.52 39.38
CA ALA A 32 28.81 -53.39 40.07
C ALA A 32 27.83 -53.94 41.12
N SER A 33 27.86 -53.48 42.40
CA SER A 33 26.92 -53.96 43.40
C SER A 33 25.47 -53.66 42.97
N PRO A 34 24.51 -54.54 43.22
CA PRO A 34 23.10 -54.37 42.86
C PRO A 34 22.50 -53.04 43.25
N ALA A 35 23.02 -52.42 44.32
CA ALA A 35 22.59 -51.07 44.78
C ALA A 35 23.09 -49.97 43.87
N LEU A 36 24.29 -50.11 43.24
CA LEU A 36 24.82 -49.13 42.32
C LEU A 36 24.10 -49.19 40.97
N ALA A 37 23.71 -50.38 40.47
CA ALA A 37 22.92 -50.59 39.30
C ALA A 37 21.51 -50.02 39.43
N GLN A 38 20.86 -50.22 40.56
CA GLN A 38 19.54 -49.65 40.88
C GLN A 38 19.55 -48.09 40.94
N THR A 39 20.62 -47.48 41.47
CA THR A 39 20.74 -46.02 41.47
C THR A 39 21.04 -45.43 40.09
N VAL A 40 21.81 -46.13 39.25
CA VAL A 40 22.07 -45.68 37.85
C VAL A 40 20.83 -45.79 37.02
N GLU A 41 20.03 -46.87 37.16
CA GLU A 41 18.79 -47.08 36.40
C GLU A 41 17.71 -46.04 36.83
N SER A 42 17.59 -45.72 38.13
CA SER A 42 16.71 -44.68 38.64
C SER A 42 17.10 -43.29 38.11
N ARG A 43 18.40 -42.98 38.06
CA ARG A 43 18.93 -41.72 37.50
C ARG A 43 18.69 -41.65 35.99
N LYS A 44 18.86 -42.76 35.25
CA LYS A 44 18.54 -42.82 33.82
C LYS A 44 17.05 -42.55 33.57
N THR A 45 16.16 -43.18 34.31
CA THR A 45 14.69 -42.95 34.22
C THR A 45 14.35 -41.48 34.45
N GLU A 46 15.02 -40.80 35.41
CA GLU A 46 14.81 -39.37 35.64
C GLU A 46 15.31 -38.51 34.45
N ALA A 47 16.50 -38.83 33.91
CA ALA A 47 17.02 -38.15 32.74
C ALA A 47 16.10 -38.28 31.54
N ASP A 48 15.60 -39.51 31.26
CA ASP A 48 14.65 -39.77 30.18
C ASP A 48 13.33 -38.99 30.37
N ARG A 49 12.83 -38.90 31.60
CA ARG A 49 11.65 -38.10 31.91
C ARG A 49 11.85 -36.62 31.61
N LEU A 50 13.02 -36.08 32.02
CA LEU A 50 13.37 -34.68 31.75
C LEU A 50 13.59 -34.43 30.25
N PHE A 51 14.20 -35.37 29.55
CA PHE A 51 14.39 -35.32 28.10
C PHE A 51 13.05 -35.28 27.38
N ASN A 52 12.12 -36.20 27.70
CA ASN A 52 10.78 -36.24 27.11
C ASN A 52 9.96 -34.97 27.46
N ARG A 53 10.10 -34.43 28.68
CA ARG A 53 9.50 -33.14 29.04
C ARG A 53 10.02 -32.01 28.16
N GLY A 54 11.30 -32.00 27.85
CA GLY A 54 11.91 -31.03 26.92
C GLY A 54 11.29 -31.15 25.51
N ILE A 55 11.06 -32.37 25.02
CA ILE A 55 10.37 -32.62 23.75
C ILE A 55 8.96 -32.02 23.75
N GLU A 56 8.15 -32.30 24.79
CA GLU A 56 6.79 -31.75 24.88
C GLU A 56 6.78 -30.22 24.95
N GLN A 57 7.73 -29.62 25.66
CA GLN A 57 7.88 -28.16 25.69
C GLN A 57 8.26 -27.57 24.34
N ALA A 58 9.15 -28.23 23.60
CA ALA A 58 9.55 -27.80 22.27
C ALA A 58 8.40 -27.89 21.26
N LYS A 59 7.56 -28.95 21.34
CA LYS A 59 6.37 -29.10 20.48
C LYS A 59 5.42 -27.90 20.54
N VAL A 60 5.31 -27.23 21.71
CA VAL A 60 4.49 -26.03 21.92
C VAL A 60 5.30 -24.73 21.88
N SER A 61 6.47 -24.76 21.22
CA SER A 61 7.38 -23.60 21.05
C SER A 61 7.91 -22.97 22.33
N GLN A 62 7.92 -23.70 23.47
CA GLN A 62 8.48 -23.24 24.73
C GLN A 62 9.99 -23.58 24.84
N PHE A 63 10.79 -23.14 23.86
CA PHE A 63 12.18 -23.52 23.70
C PHE A 63 13.08 -23.15 24.89
N GLN A 64 12.82 -22.03 25.57
CA GLN A 64 13.57 -21.66 26.79
C GLN A 64 13.36 -22.68 27.94
N LYS A 65 12.17 -23.23 28.10
CA LYS A 65 11.89 -24.27 29.08
C LYS A 65 12.47 -25.61 28.63
N ALA A 66 12.41 -25.91 27.34
CA ALA A 66 13.02 -27.11 26.79
C ALA A 66 14.54 -27.13 27.02
N LEU A 67 15.25 -26.01 26.81
CA LEU A 67 16.65 -25.87 27.16
C LEU A 67 16.94 -26.25 28.63
N GLN A 68 16.14 -25.72 29.56
CA GLN A 68 16.31 -26.05 30.99
C GLN A 68 16.11 -27.54 31.28
N SER A 69 15.13 -28.17 30.64
CA SER A 69 14.81 -29.58 30.82
C SER A 69 15.90 -30.46 30.24
N TRP A 70 16.41 -30.17 29.05
CA TRP A 70 17.48 -30.93 28.37
C TRP A 70 18.86 -30.70 29.07
N GLN A 71 19.14 -29.49 29.57
CA GLN A 71 20.37 -29.25 30.38
C GLN A 71 20.38 -30.09 31.63
N LYS A 72 19.24 -30.23 32.35
CA LYS A 72 19.15 -31.12 33.54
C LYS A 72 19.31 -32.59 33.14
N ALA A 73 18.70 -33.04 32.07
CA ALA A 73 18.85 -34.40 31.55
C ALA A 73 20.31 -34.67 31.17
N LEU A 74 20.96 -33.74 30.47
CA LEU A 74 22.37 -33.81 30.06
C LEU A 74 23.31 -34.00 31.29
N THR A 75 23.07 -33.22 32.35
CA THR A 75 23.87 -33.36 33.59
C THR A 75 23.78 -34.78 34.11
N ILE A 76 22.58 -35.37 34.15
CA ILE A 76 22.39 -36.71 34.69
C ILE A 76 23.04 -37.78 33.76
N HIS A 77 22.85 -37.68 32.42
CA HIS A 77 23.48 -38.62 31.45
C HIS A 77 24.99 -38.58 31.56
N ARG A 78 25.61 -37.42 31.77
CA ARG A 78 27.07 -37.28 32.05
C ARG A 78 27.48 -37.93 33.36
N GLU A 79 26.71 -37.74 34.42
CA GLU A 79 27.04 -38.33 35.74
C GLU A 79 26.98 -39.86 35.73
N ILE A 80 26.06 -40.46 34.93
CA ILE A 80 25.91 -41.93 34.83
C ILE A 80 26.74 -42.54 33.68
N GLY A 81 27.45 -41.72 32.89
CA GLY A 81 28.25 -42.17 31.76
C GLY A 81 27.45 -42.64 30.55
N ASP A 82 26.19 -42.24 30.41
CA ASP A 82 25.34 -42.57 29.27
C ASP A 82 25.66 -41.64 28.09
N ARG A 83 26.62 -42.04 27.28
CA ARG A 83 27.11 -41.25 26.14
C ARG A 83 26.06 -41.10 25.03
N GLU A 84 25.17 -42.06 24.81
CA GLU A 84 24.09 -41.98 23.85
C GLU A 84 23.03 -40.95 24.31
N GLY A 85 22.63 -41.00 25.58
CA GLY A 85 21.74 -40.00 26.18
C GLY A 85 22.39 -38.60 26.19
N GLU A 86 23.74 -38.53 26.45
CA GLU A 86 24.46 -37.24 26.34
C GLU A 86 24.39 -36.68 24.92
N ALA A 87 24.68 -37.46 23.86
CA ALA A 87 24.62 -37.02 22.48
C ALA A 87 23.21 -36.52 22.10
N SER A 88 22.20 -37.30 22.51
CA SER A 88 20.79 -36.94 22.27
C SER A 88 20.40 -35.62 22.94
N CYS A 89 20.79 -35.39 24.19
CA CYS A 89 20.54 -34.12 24.90
C CYS A 89 21.24 -32.95 24.21
N VAL A 90 22.53 -33.09 23.85
CA VAL A 90 23.31 -32.06 23.19
C VAL A 90 22.73 -31.71 21.84
N ASN A 91 22.30 -32.71 21.07
CA ASN A 91 21.61 -32.50 19.79
C ASN A 91 20.32 -31.70 19.96
N ASN A 92 19.50 -32.02 20.96
CA ASN A 92 18.25 -31.31 21.21
C ASN A 92 18.46 -29.88 21.78
N LEU A 93 19.54 -29.66 22.54
CA LEU A 93 19.96 -28.30 22.90
C LEU A 93 20.28 -27.48 21.65
N GLY A 94 20.96 -28.07 20.66
CA GLY A 94 21.20 -27.47 19.35
C GLY A 94 19.90 -27.09 18.65
N ILE A 95 18.89 -27.98 18.63
CA ILE A 95 17.57 -27.72 18.05
C ILE A 95 16.90 -26.52 18.74
N ALA A 96 16.94 -26.45 20.08
CA ALA A 96 16.34 -25.33 20.81
C ALA A 96 17.04 -23.99 20.51
N TYR A 97 18.38 -23.96 20.51
CA TYR A 97 19.14 -22.76 20.16
C TYR A 97 18.87 -22.32 18.71
N GLN A 98 18.76 -23.25 17.78
CA GLN A 98 18.40 -22.95 16.38
C GLN A 98 17.03 -22.29 16.28
N ASN A 99 16.02 -22.81 17.00
CA ASN A 99 14.68 -22.22 17.02
C ASN A 99 14.60 -20.85 17.71
N LEU A 100 15.50 -20.58 18.65
CA LEU A 100 15.68 -19.28 19.30
C LEU A 100 16.48 -18.30 18.44
N GLY A 101 17.09 -18.78 17.33
CA GLY A 101 17.90 -17.96 16.42
C GLY A 101 19.35 -17.78 16.87
N ASP A 102 19.82 -18.56 17.88
CA ASP A 102 21.22 -18.57 18.31
C ASP A 102 21.98 -19.68 17.56
N TYR A 103 22.21 -19.43 16.26
CA TYR A 103 22.83 -20.41 15.38
C TYR A 103 24.25 -20.78 15.76
N PRO A 104 25.12 -19.85 16.26
CA PRO A 104 26.45 -20.24 16.73
C PRO A 104 26.41 -21.32 17.80
N LYS A 105 25.52 -21.16 18.82
CA LYS A 105 25.37 -22.18 19.87
C LYS A 105 24.72 -23.46 19.36
N ALA A 106 23.82 -23.37 18.39
CA ALA A 106 23.24 -24.54 17.76
C ALA A 106 24.31 -25.37 17.07
N ILE A 107 25.20 -24.74 16.29
CA ILE A 107 26.33 -25.40 15.60
C ILE A 107 27.29 -26.02 16.59
N GLU A 108 27.66 -25.32 17.65
CA GLU A 108 28.53 -25.84 18.71
C GLU A 108 27.96 -27.13 19.32
N ASN A 109 26.68 -27.13 19.66
CA ASN A 109 26.01 -28.30 20.21
C ASN A 109 25.94 -29.44 19.20
N TYR A 110 25.59 -29.20 17.95
CA TYR A 110 25.57 -30.26 16.92
C TYR A 110 26.95 -30.83 16.64
N GLN A 111 28.02 -30.02 16.64
CA GLN A 111 29.40 -30.51 16.52
C GLN A 111 29.78 -31.38 17.71
N GLN A 112 29.35 -31.01 18.91
CA GLN A 112 29.59 -31.79 20.12
C GLN A 112 28.81 -33.13 20.06
N SER A 113 27.57 -33.15 19.66
CA SER A 113 26.78 -34.38 19.43
C SER A 113 27.44 -35.26 18.37
N LEU A 114 27.87 -34.68 17.24
CA LEU A 114 28.58 -35.39 16.17
C LEU A 114 29.87 -36.09 16.66
N ALA A 115 30.62 -35.38 17.52
CA ALA A 115 31.87 -35.94 18.10
C ALA A 115 31.55 -37.15 18.98
N ILE A 116 30.53 -37.05 19.85
CA ILE A 116 30.12 -38.15 20.74
C ILE A 116 29.59 -39.33 19.91
N ASP A 117 28.71 -39.10 18.89
CA ASP A 117 28.17 -40.17 18.04
C ASP A 117 29.28 -40.89 17.27
N ARG A 118 30.31 -40.18 16.81
CA ARG A 118 31.53 -40.78 16.19
C ARG A 118 32.32 -41.61 17.17
N GLU A 119 32.52 -41.14 18.41
CA GLU A 119 33.23 -41.85 19.47
C GLU A 119 32.57 -43.19 19.82
N ILE A 120 31.22 -43.22 19.92
CA ILE A 120 30.49 -44.44 20.29
C ILE A 120 30.10 -45.30 19.06
N GLY A 121 30.49 -44.89 17.85
CA GLY A 121 30.19 -45.63 16.61
C GLY A 121 28.72 -45.56 16.17
N ASN A 122 27.92 -44.61 16.68
CA ASN A 122 26.51 -44.44 16.31
C ASN A 122 26.37 -43.80 14.93
N ARG A 123 26.46 -44.61 13.87
CA ARG A 123 26.37 -44.13 12.47
C ARG A 123 25.09 -43.37 12.17
N LYS A 124 23.97 -43.76 12.76
CA LYS A 124 22.68 -43.06 12.59
C LYS A 124 22.70 -41.69 13.31
N GLY A 125 23.25 -41.62 14.54
CA GLY A 125 23.48 -40.37 15.24
C GLY A 125 24.38 -39.40 14.46
N VAL A 126 25.44 -39.92 13.87
CA VAL A 126 26.36 -39.15 12.99
C VAL A 126 25.58 -38.54 11.81
N ALA A 127 24.74 -39.33 11.11
CA ALA A 127 23.92 -38.80 10.01
C ALA A 127 22.98 -37.70 10.46
N ASN A 128 22.30 -37.91 11.60
CA ASN A 128 21.37 -36.90 12.19
C ASN A 128 22.07 -35.61 12.57
N SER A 129 23.24 -35.70 13.25
CA SER A 129 24.02 -34.54 13.67
C SER A 129 24.55 -33.77 12.45
N LEU A 130 24.99 -34.45 11.38
CA LEU A 130 25.38 -33.80 10.12
C LEU A 130 24.19 -33.11 9.44
N ASN A 131 23.04 -33.76 9.41
CA ASN A 131 21.84 -33.18 8.83
C ASN A 131 21.40 -31.90 9.60
N ASN A 132 21.49 -31.93 10.93
CA ASN A 132 21.19 -30.76 11.77
C ASN A 132 22.23 -29.63 11.60
N LEU A 133 23.52 -29.97 11.43
CA LEU A 133 24.53 -28.98 11.04
C LEU A 133 24.21 -28.33 9.71
N GLY A 134 23.81 -29.12 8.71
CA GLY A 134 23.33 -28.61 7.43
C GLY A 134 22.17 -27.65 7.59
N ASN A 135 21.18 -27.99 8.42
CA ASN A 135 20.04 -27.13 8.73
C ASN A 135 20.47 -25.82 9.45
N ALA A 136 21.42 -25.85 10.35
CA ALA A 136 21.92 -24.68 11.06
C ALA A 136 22.67 -23.72 10.12
N TYR A 137 23.56 -24.26 9.26
CA TYR A 137 24.24 -23.46 8.24
C TYR A 137 23.27 -22.91 7.18
N HIS A 138 22.26 -23.68 6.81
CA HIS A 138 21.18 -23.18 5.96
C HIS A 138 20.45 -22.00 6.62
N ALA A 139 20.14 -22.10 7.90
CA ALA A 139 19.48 -21.03 8.65
C ALA A 139 20.34 -19.76 8.80
N LEU A 140 21.68 -19.92 8.82
CA LEU A 140 22.64 -18.81 8.73
C LEU A 140 22.76 -18.20 7.33
N GLY A 141 22.22 -18.86 6.29
CA GLY A 141 22.36 -18.44 4.92
C GLY A 141 23.63 -18.96 4.22
N ASP A 142 24.44 -19.81 4.87
CA ASP A 142 25.60 -20.46 4.25
C ASP A 142 25.17 -21.76 3.56
N TYR A 143 24.50 -21.59 2.43
CA TYR A 143 23.88 -22.69 1.68
C TYR A 143 24.91 -23.70 1.14
N ARG A 144 26.15 -23.26 0.87
CA ARG A 144 27.21 -24.16 0.39
C ARG A 144 27.62 -25.17 1.46
N LYS A 145 27.86 -24.70 2.68
CA LYS A 145 28.13 -25.62 3.80
C LYS A 145 26.94 -26.47 4.16
N ALA A 146 25.73 -25.94 4.06
CA ALA A 146 24.52 -26.73 4.26
C ALA A 146 24.47 -27.92 3.30
N ILE A 147 24.74 -27.69 1.99
CA ILE A 147 24.82 -28.77 0.97
C ILE A 147 25.89 -29.77 1.33
N GLU A 148 27.11 -29.36 1.72
CA GLU A 148 28.19 -30.25 2.10
C GLU A 148 27.81 -31.20 3.25
N TYR A 149 27.18 -30.67 4.30
CA TYR A 149 26.74 -31.45 5.46
C TYR A 149 25.57 -32.37 5.11
N HIS A 150 24.58 -31.93 4.33
CA HIS A 150 23.49 -32.80 3.88
C HIS A 150 23.96 -33.91 2.95
N GLN A 151 24.97 -33.67 2.09
CA GLN A 151 25.56 -34.72 1.25
C GLN A 151 26.29 -35.79 2.10
N GLN A 152 27.00 -35.37 3.15
CA GLN A 152 27.62 -36.29 4.09
C GLN A 152 26.58 -37.13 4.84
N SER A 153 25.50 -36.51 5.30
CA SER A 153 24.36 -37.19 5.92
C SER A 153 23.73 -38.22 4.97
N LEU A 154 23.45 -37.81 3.71
CA LEU A 154 22.91 -38.68 2.67
C LEU A 154 23.79 -39.90 2.40
N ALA A 155 25.11 -39.70 2.30
CA ALA A 155 26.05 -40.76 2.06
C ALA A 155 26.00 -41.82 3.17
N ILE A 156 25.92 -41.39 4.44
CA ILE A 156 25.83 -42.30 5.58
C ILE A 156 24.47 -42.97 5.63
N ALA A 157 23.36 -42.27 5.39
CA ALA A 157 22.02 -42.85 5.35
C ALA A 157 21.93 -43.99 4.30
N ARG A 158 22.50 -43.78 3.12
CA ARG A 158 22.63 -44.81 2.08
C ARG A 158 23.49 -45.98 2.52
N GLU A 159 24.66 -45.75 3.13
CA GLU A 159 25.54 -46.76 3.64
C GLU A 159 24.86 -47.70 4.66
N ILE A 160 24.10 -47.15 5.58
CA ILE A 160 23.39 -47.92 6.63
C ILE A 160 22.00 -48.40 6.22
N GLY A 161 21.53 -48.11 5.00
CA GLY A 161 20.22 -48.51 4.50
C GLY A 161 19.04 -47.76 5.17
N ASP A 162 19.28 -46.59 5.79
CA ASP A 162 18.21 -45.76 6.41
C ASP A 162 17.48 -44.98 5.33
N ARG A 163 16.45 -45.61 4.73
CA ARG A 163 15.65 -45.04 3.65
C ARG A 163 14.93 -43.74 4.06
N LEU A 164 14.47 -43.68 5.32
CA LEU A 164 13.85 -42.45 5.84
C LEU A 164 14.89 -41.32 6.01
N GLY A 165 16.08 -41.67 6.54
CA GLY A 165 17.21 -40.76 6.63
C GLY A 165 17.69 -40.27 5.27
N GLU A 166 17.65 -41.13 4.24
CA GLU A 166 17.96 -40.80 2.85
C GLU A 166 16.95 -39.78 2.29
N ALA A 167 15.63 -40.02 2.43
CA ALA A 167 14.59 -39.12 1.99
C ALA A 167 14.70 -37.74 2.67
N ASN A 168 14.90 -37.72 3.99
CA ASN A 168 15.09 -36.48 4.75
C ASN A 168 16.31 -35.68 4.28
N SER A 169 17.45 -36.34 4.05
CA SER A 169 18.67 -35.68 3.57
C SER A 169 18.49 -35.12 2.15
N LEU A 170 17.79 -35.84 1.26
CA LEU A 170 17.43 -35.39 -0.08
C LEU A 170 16.47 -34.18 -0.02
N GLY A 171 15.43 -34.21 0.84
CA GLY A 171 14.52 -33.10 1.06
C GLY A 171 15.23 -31.85 1.52
N ASN A 172 16.20 -31.99 2.45
CA ASN A 172 16.98 -30.86 2.95
C ASN A 172 18.02 -30.36 1.92
N LEU A 173 18.60 -31.25 1.12
CA LEU A 173 19.43 -30.85 -0.04
C LEU A 173 18.61 -30.06 -1.04
N GLY A 174 17.39 -30.50 -1.35
CA GLY A 174 16.46 -29.76 -2.20
C GLY A 174 16.21 -28.35 -1.66
N THR A 175 15.96 -28.23 -0.36
CA THR A 175 15.75 -26.94 0.31
C THR A 175 17.01 -26.04 0.25
N ALA A 176 18.19 -26.60 0.43
CA ALA A 176 19.44 -25.85 0.33
C ALA A 176 19.72 -25.37 -1.10
N TYR A 177 19.45 -26.21 -2.12
CA TYR A 177 19.56 -25.82 -3.53
C TYR A 177 18.49 -24.78 -3.92
N ASP A 178 17.24 -24.88 -3.42
CA ASP A 178 16.19 -23.89 -3.67
C ASP A 178 16.59 -22.51 -3.15
N ASN A 179 17.13 -22.44 -1.94
CA ASN A 179 17.60 -21.18 -1.36
C ASN A 179 18.91 -20.67 -1.98
N LEU A 180 19.73 -21.57 -2.53
CA LEU A 180 20.89 -21.20 -3.35
C LEU A 180 20.46 -20.61 -4.69
N GLY A 181 19.22 -20.88 -5.13
CA GLY A 181 18.66 -20.49 -6.41
C GLY A 181 18.88 -21.52 -7.53
N ASP A 182 19.40 -22.73 -7.21
CA ASP A 182 19.55 -23.82 -8.17
C ASP A 182 18.28 -24.69 -8.16
N TYR A 183 17.19 -24.10 -8.70
CA TYR A 183 15.87 -24.73 -8.71
C TYR A 183 15.80 -26.07 -9.44
N PRO A 184 16.53 -26.30 -10.56
CA PRO A 184 16.57 -27.63 -11.20
C PRO A 184 17.06 -28.72 -10.26
N LYS A 185 18.17 -28.49 -9.53
CA LYS A 185 18.67 -29.47 -8.54
C LYS A 185 17.76 -29.60 -7.33
N ALA A 186 17.11 -28.53 -6.91
CA ALA A 186 16.11 -28.60 -5.85
C ALA A 186 14.98 -29.56 -6.22
N ILE A 187 14.42 -29.39 -7.42
CA ILE A 187 13.34 -30.26 -7.95
C ILE A 187 13.81 -31.72 -8.05
N GLU A 188 15.01 -31.97 -8.60
CA GLU A 188 15.56 -33.32 -8.70
C GLU A 188 15.65 -34.02 -7.33
N ASN A 189 16.17 -33.33 -6.32
CA ASN A 189 16.29 -33.86 -4.97
C ASN A 189 14.93 -34.11 -4.31
N TYR A 190 13.97 -33.18 -4.46
CA TYR A 190 12.61 -33.39 -3.95
C TYR A 190 11.89 -34.54 -4.65
N GLN A 191 12.09 -34.75 -5.96
CA GLN A 191 11.51 -35.89 -6.67
C GLN A 191 12.08 -37.20 -6.17
N GLN A 192 13.39 -37.26 -5.90
CA GLN A 192 14.01 -38.44 -5.31
C GLN A 192 13.49 -38.70 -3.90
N SER A 193 13.36 -37.69 -3.05
CA SER A 193 12.76 -37.80 -1.73
C SER A 193 11.32 -38.33 -1.81
N LEU A 194 10.48 -37.73 -2.68
CA LEU A 194 9.10 -38.17 -2.93
C LEU A 194 9.00 -39.62 -3.37
N ALA A 195 9.91 -40.07 -4.24
CA ALA A 195 9.94 -41.45 -4.71
C ALA A 195 10.22 -42.45 -3.56
N ILE A 196 11.15 -42.08 -2.66
CA ILE A 196 11.46 -42.88 -1.49
C ILE A 196 10.31 -42.86 -0.47
N ASP A 197 9.70 -41.69 -0.19
CA ASP A 197 8.56 -41.58 0.73
C ASP A 197 7.39 -42.46 0.29
N ARG A 198 7.12 -42.51 -1.02
CA ARG A 198 6.13 -43.42 -1.64
C ARG A 198 6.53 -44.89 -1.53
N GLU A 199 7.81 -45.22 -1.77
CA GLU A 199 8.33 -46.59 -1.66
C GLU A 199 8.15 -47.17 -0.25
N ILE A 200 8.45 -46.35 0.79
CA ILE A 200 8.40 -46.79 2.18
C ILE A 200 7.01 -46.56 2.82
N GLY A 201 6.05 -45.96 2.09
CA GLY A 201 4.71 -45.66 2.58
C GLY A 201 4.63 -44.52 3.58
N GLU A 202 5.62 -43.64 3.62
CA GLU A 202 5.68 -42.49 4.52
C GLU A 202 4.79 -41.36 3.99
N ARG A 203 3.51 -41.41 4.30
CA ARG A 203 2.48 -40.46 3.78
C ARG A 203 2.76 -39.00 4.21
N GLN A 204 3.31 -38.79 5.39
CA GLN A 204 3.67 -37.45 5.85
C GLN A 204 4.86 -36.90 5.08
N GLY A 205 5.89 -37.73 4.83
CA GLY A 205 7.04 -37.38 3.97
C GLY A 205 6.58 -37.06 2.54
N GLU A 206 5.66 -37.92 1.99
CA GLU A 206 5.07 -37.66 0.66
C GLU A 206 4.39 -36.28 0.59
N ALA A 207 3.54 -35.92 1.55
CA ALA A 207 2.89 -34.60 1.61
C ALA A 207 3.92 -33.47 1.69
N TYR A 208 5.00 -33.70 2.44
CA TYR A 208 6.08 -32.74 2.62
C TYR A 208 6.88 -32.53 1.34
N SER A 209 7.28 -33.62 0.69
CA SER A 209 8.03 -33.57 -0.58
C SER A 209 7.22 -32.90 -1.69
N LEU A 210 5.91 -33.17 -1.78
CA LEU A 210 4.99 -32.48 -2.70
C LEU A 210 4.89 -30.97 -2.41
N ASN A 211 4.80 -30.61 -1.13
CA ASN A 211 4.76 -29.22 -0.73
C ASN A 211 6.05 -28.46 -1.11
N ASN A 212 7.20 -29.12 -0.97
CA ASN A 212 8.49 -28.55 -1.36
C ASN A 212 8.67 -28.47 -2.89
N LEU A 213 8.16 -29.44 -3.64
CA LEU A 213 8.07 -29.33 -5.10
C LEU A 213 7.23 -28.11 -5.50
N GLY A 214 6.08 -27.93 -4.86
CA GLY A 214 5.26 -26.72 -5.06
C GLY A 214 6.04 -25.42 -4.78
N LEU A 215 6.88 -25.42 -3.73
CA LEU A 215 7.73 -24.27 -3.42
C LEU A 215 8.76 -24.00 -4.51
N ALA A 216 9.45 -25.02 -4.99
CA ALA A 216 10.48 -24.90 -6.04
C ALA A 216 9.85 -24.40 -7.36
N TYR A 217 8.69 -24.95 -7.75
CA TYR A 217 7.97 -24.48 -8.94
C TYR A 217 7.45 -23.04 -8.77
N ASN A 218 7.00 -22.64 -7.58
CA ASN A 218 6.65 -21.24 -7.29
C ASN A 218 7.88 -20.32 -7.42
N SER A 219 9.04 -20.79 -6.99
CA SER A 219 10.31 -20.06 -7.13
C SER A 219 10.78 -19.94 -8.58
N LEU A 220 10.49 -20.95 -9.41
CA LEU A 220 10.70 -20.92 -10.86
C LEU A 220 9.73 -19.98 -11.59
N GLY A 221 8.61 -19.59 -10.95
CA GLY A 221 7.51 -18.85 -11.58
C GLY A 221 6.51 -19.75 -12.32
N ASP A 222 6.64 -21.09 -12.25
CA ASP A 222 5.62 -22.04 -12.77
C ASP A 222 4.49 -22.21 -11.75
N TYR A 223 3.69 -21.15 -11.62
CA TYR A 223 2.63 -21.06 -10.61
C TYR A 223 1.56 -22.13 -10.76
N GLN A 224 1.32 -22.58 -12.00
CA GLN A 224 0.31 -23.61 -12.26
C GLN A 224 0.72 -24.95 -11.62
N LYS A 225 1.96 -25.41 -11.87
CA LYS A 225 2.48 -26.62 -11.22
C LYS A 225 2.60 -26.46 -9.72
N ALA A 226 2.98 -25.29 -9.23
CA ALA A 226 3.02 -25.01 -7.79
C ALA A 226 1.65 -25.26 -7.14
N ILE A 227 0.57 -24.75 -7.72
CA ILE A 227 -0.80 -24.95 -7.26
C ILE A 227 -1.17 -26.44 -7.26
N GLU A 228 -0.84 -27.17 -8.34
CA GLU A 228 -1.11 -28.61 -8.44
C GLU A 228 -0.43 -29.41 -7.32
N TYR A 229 0.85 -29.17 -7.09
CA TYR A 229 1.61 -29.86 -6.03
C TYR A 229 1.10 -29.49 -4.63
N TYR A 230 0.74 -28.23 -4.37
CA TYR A 230 0.17 -27.83 -3.09
C TYR A 230 -1.20 -28.48 -2.83
N HIS A 231 -2.04 -28.63 -3.87
CA HIS A 231 -3.32 -29.33 -3.71
C HIS A 231 -3.12 -30.82 -3.44
N GLN A 232 -2.14 -31.49 -4.08
CA GLN A 232 -1.81 -32.86 -3.77
C GLN A 232 -1.32 -33.00 -2.31
N SER A 233 -0.42 -32.13 -1.85
CA SER A 233 0.05 -32.10 -0.47
C SER A 233 -1.11 -31.87 0.51
N LEU A 234 -2.00 -30.90 0.22
CA LEU A 234 -3.17 -30.58 1.04
C LEU A 234 -4.12 -31.78 1.16
N THR A 235 -4.32 -32.52 0.08
CA THR A 235 -5.18 -33.72 0.08
C THR A 235 -4.62 -34.77 1.00
N ILE A 236 -3.34 -35.11 0.86
CA ILE A 236 -2.69 -36.12 1.71
C ILE A 236 -2.67 -35.65 3.18
N ALA A 237 -2.34 -34.40 3.47
CA ALA A 237 -2.33 -33.88 4.83
C ALA A 237 -3.72 -33.96 5.49
N ARG A 238 -4.81 -33.77 4.74
CA ARG A 238 -6.18 -33.97 5.21
C ARG A 238 -6.47 -35.43 5.47
N GLU A 239 -6.08 -36.35 4.58
CA GLU A 239 -6.28 -37.80 4.71
C GLU A 239 -5.62 -38.36 5.99
N ILE A 240 -4.40 -37.92 6.30
CA ILE A 240 -3.65 -38.40 7.47
C ILE A 240 -3.94 -37.59 8.76
N GLY A 241 -4.82 -36.59 8.68
CA GLY A 241 -5.16 -35.72 9.83
C GLY A 241 -4.06 -34.76 10.28
N ASP A 242 -3.07 -34.50 9.44
CA ASP A 242 -1.98 -33.55 9.73
C ASP A 242 -2.48 -32.09 9.60
N ARG A 243 -3.01 -31.58 10.69
CA ARG A 243 -3.50 -30.18 10.78
C ARG A 243 -2.41 -29.15 10.45
N SER A 244 -1.14 -29.43 10.82
CA SER A 244 -0.03 -28.53 10.52
C SER A 244 0.30 -28.52 9.03
N GLY A 245 0.34 -29.71 8.40
CA GLY A 245 0.53 -29.85 6.95
C GLY A 245 -0.58 -29.16 6.15
N VAL A 246 -1.85 -29.32 6.58
CA VAL A 246 -3.00 -28.59 6.01
C VAL A 246 -2.77 -27.08 6.03
N ALA A 247 -2.41 -26.54 7.20
CA ALA A 247 -2.20 -25.09 7.35
C ALA A 247 -1.01 -24.57 6.51
N ASN A 248 0.06 -25.38 6.37
CA ASN A 248 1.22 -25.03 5.56
C ASN A 248 0.86 -25.00 4.07
N SER A 249 0.17 -26.04 3.57
CA SER A 249 -0.26 -26.09 2.16
C SER A 249 -1.20 -24.93 1.80
N LEU A 250 -2.15 -24.58 2.71
CA LEU A 250 -3.04 -23.41 2.55
C LEU A 250 -2.23 -22.10 2.53
N GLY A 251 -1.29 -21.92 3.47
CA GLY A 251 -0.43 -20.75 3.48
C GLY A 251 0.40 -20.59 2.20
N ASN A 252 0.85 -21.70 1.60
CA ASN A 252 1.59 -21.68 0.36
C ASN A 252 0.72 -21.39 -0.86
N LEU A 253 -0.50 -21.95 -0.91
CA LEU A 253 -1.49 -21.56 -1.91
C LEU A 253 -1.75 -20.06 -1.84
N GLY A 254 -1.93 -19.49 -0.63
CA GLY A 254 -2.06 -18.05 -0.46
C GLY A 254 -0.87 -17.27 -1.04
N SER A 255 0.36 -17.76 -0.84
CA SER A 255 1.56 -17.11 -1.39
C SER A 255 1.62 -17.15 -2.93
N VAL A 256 1.22 -18.26 -3.55
CA VAL A 256 1.15 -18.35 -5.01
C VAL A 256 0.09 -17.42 -5.58
N TYR A 257 -1.10 -17.35 -4.96
CA TYR A 257 -2.14 -16.41 -5.40
C TYR A 257 -1.73 -14.95 -5.19
N THR A 258 -0.89 -14.64 -4.18
CA THR A 258 -0.26 -13.31 -4.05
C THR A 258 0.63 -13.01 -5.26
N ASN A 259 1.46 -13.97 -5.70
CA ASN A 259 2.34 -13.82 -6.85
C ASN A 259 1.56 -13.70 -8.17
N LEU A 260 0.43 -14.40 -8.29
CA LEU A 260 -0.48 -14.27 -9.43
C LEU A 260 -1.28 -12.96 -9.44
N GLY A 261 -1.29 -12.19 -8.33
CA GLY A 261 -2.08 -10.96 -8.19
C GLY A 261 -3.55 -11.20 -7.81
N ASP A 262 -3.95 -12.44 -7.51
CA ASP A 262 -5.31 -12.76 -7.00
C ASP A 262 -5.34 -12.60 -5.47
N TYR A 263 -5.27 -11.34 -5.03
CA TYR A 263 -5.18 -11.00 -3.60
C TYR A 263 -6.38 -11.45 -2.75
N PRO A 264 -7.64 -11.42 -3.25
CA PRO A 264 -8.77 -11.97 -2.49
C PRO A 264 -8.58 -13.43 -2.11
N LYS A 265 -8.18 -14.28 -3.06
CA LYS A 265 -7.89 -15.70 -2.78
C LYS A 265 -6.66 -15.88 -1.89
N ALA A 266 -5.63 -15.06 -2.08
CA ALA A 266 -4.45 -15.08 -1.23
C ALA A 266 -4.82 -14.84 0.23
N ILE A 267 -5.62 -13.79 0.50
CA ILE A 267 -6.11 -13.44 1.84
C ILE A 267 -6.96 -14.57 2.41
N GLU A 268 -7.87 -15.14 1.63
CA GLU A 268 -8.73 -16.26 2.07
C GLU A 268 -7.89 -17.46 2.53
N TYR A 269 -6.92 -17.90 1.72
CA TYR A 269 -6.05 -19.03 2.06
C TYR A 269 -5.17 -18.75 3.28
N HIS A 270 -4.62 -17.55 3.40
CA HIS A 270 -3.83 -17.17 4.58
C HIS A 270 -4.68 -17.09 5.85
N GLN A 271 -5.95 -16.64 5.77
CA GLN A 271 -6.88 -16.65 6.89
C GLN A 271 -7.23 -18.07 7.33
N GLN A 272 -7.50 -18.97 6.39
CA GLN A 272 -7.73 -20.38 6.69
C GLN A 272 -6.51 -21.01 7.39
N SER A 273 -5.31 -20.75 6.91
CA SER A 273 -4.06 -21.18 7.55
C SER A 273 -3.94 -20.63 8.98
N LEU A 274 -4.21 -19.33 9.18
CA LEU A 274 -4.15 -18.68 10.49
C LEU A 274 -5.09 -19.30 11.51
N VAL A 275 -6.33 -19.58 11.09
CA VAL A 275 -7.33 -20.24 11.97
C VAL A 275 -6.80 -21.58 12.47
N ILE A 276 -6.33 -22.43 11.56
CA ILE A 276 -5.81 -23.75 11.93
C ILE A 276 -4.57 -23.64 12.83
N LYS A 277 -3.65 -22.71 12.55
CA LYS A 277 -2.45 -22.48 13.38
C LYS A 277 -2.81 -22.03 14.81
N ARG A 278 -3.89 -21.22 14.97
CA ARG A 278 -4.44 -20.85 16.29
C ARG A 278 -5.02 -22.05 17.02
N GLU A 279 -5.82 -22.88 16.33
CA GLU A 279 -6.45 -24.06 16.90
C GLU A 279 -5.44 -25.10 17.42
N ILE A 280 -4.34 -25.30 16.69
CA ILE A 280 -3.28 -26.25 17.11
C ILE A 280 -2.25 -25.63 18.07
N GLY A 281 -2.39 -24.35 18.45
CA GLY A 281 -1.49 -23.66 19.38
C GLY A 281 -0.10 -23.35 18.81
N ASP A 282 0.08 -23.40 17.50
CA ASP A 282 1.35 -23.08 16.83
C ASP A 282 1.59 -21.56 16.77
N ARG A 283 2.14 -20.99 17.85
CA ARG A 283 2.39 -19.57 17.96
C ARG A 283 3.35 -19.04 16.88
N SER A 284 4.34 -19.82 16.48
CA SER A 284 5.27 -19.46 15.41
C SER A 284 4.54 -19.41 14.07
N GLY A 285 3.72 -20.44 13.78
CA GLY A 285 2.90 -20.48 12.59
C GLY A 285 1.85 -19.36 12.53
N VAL A 286 1.22 -19.01 13.69
CA VAL A 286 0.32 -17.84 13.79
C VAL A 286 1.05 -16.57 13.35
N ALA A 287 2.25 -16.30 13.89
CA ALA A 287 3.03 -15.12 13.52
C ALA A 287 3.38 -15.11 12.03
N ASN A 288 3.68 -16.28 11.45
CA ASN A 288 4.00 -16.41 10.02
C ASN A 288 2.76 -16.14 9.15
N SER A 289 1.61 -16.71 9.51
CA SER A 289 0.34 -16.46 8.78
C SER A 289 -0.08 -14.99 8.85
N LEU A 290 0.08 -14.32 10.01
CA LEU A 290 -0.14 -12.88 10.15
C LEU A 290 0.80 -12.08 9.26
N ASN A 291 2.08 -12.45 9.21
CA ASN A 291 3.05 -11.80 8.34
C ASN A 291 2.69 -11.95 6.85
N ASN A 292 2.23 -13.13 6.43
CA ASN A 292 1.80 -13.37 5.06
C ASN A 292 0.52 -12.61 4.71
N LEU A 293 -0.43 -12.48 5.65
CA LEU A 293 -1.58 -11.58 5.51
C LEU A 293 -1.12 -10.14 5.33
N GLY A 294 -0.17 -9.67 6.15
CA GLY A 294 0.43 -8.34 5.98
C GLY A 294 0.99 -8.14 4.58
N LEU A 295 1.75 -9.09 4.05
CA LEU A 295 2.28 -9.04 2.69
C LEU A 295 1.19 -9.04 1.60
N ALA A 296 0.12 -9.83 1.79
CA ALA A 296 -1.00 -9.83 0.84
C ALA A 296 -1.73 -8.48 0.82
N TYR A 297 -1.96 -7.87 1.99
CA TYR A 297 -2.54 -6.52 2.10
C TYR A 297 -1.61 -5.42 1.57
N ASP A 298 -0.30 -5.56 1.76
CA ASP A 298 0.70 -4.62 1.23
C ASP A 298 0.69 -4.61 -0.31
N ASN A 299 0.70 -5.81 -0.93
CA ASN A 299 0.59 -5.95 -2.38
C ASN A 299 -0.76 -5.45 -2.93
N LEU A 300 -1.84 -5.59 -2.15
CA LEU A 300 -3.16 -5.05 -2.47
C LEU A 300 -3.20 -3.51 -2.38
N GLY A 301 -2.28 -2.89 -1.60
CA GLY A 301 -2.20 -1.46 -1.37
C GLY A 301 -2.93 -0.99 -0.10
N ASP A 302 -3.37 -1.92 0.76
CA ASP A 302 -3.94 -1.60 2.08
C ASP A 302 -2.83 -1.59 3.13
N TYR A 303 -1.97 -0.57 3.04
CA TYR A 303 -0.80 -0.43 3.90
C TYR A 303 -1.12 -0.33 5.41
N PRO A 304 -2.19 0.35 5.85
CA PRO A 304 -2.57 0.36 7.26
C PRO A 304 -2.83 -1.04 7.82
N LYS A 305 -3.57 -1.89 7.09
CA LYS A 305 -3.79 -3.28 7.50
C LYS A 305 -2.52 -4.12 7.43
N ALA A 306 -1.68 -3.91 6.41
CA ALA A 306 -0.38 -4.57 6.31
C ALA A 306 0.46 -4.30 7.56
N ILE A 307 0.56 -3.03 7.98
CA ILE A 307 1.27 -2.60 9.18
C ILE A 307 0.68 -3.27 10.43
N GLU A 308 -0.64 -3.29 10.58
CA GLU A 308 -1.31 -3.93 11.71
C GLU A 308 -0.93 -5.42 11.83
N TYR A 309 -1.04 -6.18 10.73
CA TYR A 309 -0.70 -7.61 10.73
C TYR A 309 0.79 -7.86 10.99
N HIS A 310 1.69 -7.06 10.44
CA HIS A 310 3.12 -7.15 10.70
C HIS A 310 3.46 -6.83 12.16
N GLN A 311 2.79 -5.85 12.78
CA GLN A 311 2.92 -5.53 14.21
C GLN A 311 2.45 -6.70 15.08
N GLN A 312 1.31 -7.30 14.79
CA GLN A 312 0.82 -8.48 15.50
C GLN A 312 1.84 -9.64 15.40
N SER A 313 2.40 -9.89 14.21
CA SER A 313 3.47 -10.88 14.01
C SER A 313 4.70 -10.58 14.86
N LEU A 314 5.16 -9.32 14.85
CA LEU A 314 6.34 -8.86 15.61
C LEU A 314 6.17 -9.10 17.12
N VAL A 315 5.00 -8.79 17.68
CA VAL A 315 4.69 -9.02 19.09
C VAL A 315 4.86 -10.50 19.44
N ILE A 316 4.24 -11.40 18.66
CA ILE A 316 4.33 -12.84 18.91
C ILE A 316 5.77 -13.35 18.77
N LYS A 317 6.52 -12.89 17.74
CA LYS A 317 7.95 -13.29 17.55
C LYS A 317 8.82 -12.86 18.72
N ARG A 318 8.57 -11.68 19.31
CA ARG A 318 9.26 -11.22 20.53
C ARG A 318 8.91 -12.08 21.73
N GLU A 319 7.63 -12.41 21.94
CA GLU A 319 7.17 -13.24 23.06
C GLU A 319 7.75 -14.66 23.03
N ILE A 320 7.89 -15.26 21.83
CA ILE A 320 8.47 -16.61 21.70
C ILE A 320 10.02 -16.60 21.62
N GLY A 321 10.66 -15.41 21.65
CA GLY A 321 12.12 -15.27 21.61
C GLY A 321 12.75 -15.54 20.25
N ASN A 322 11.98 -15.55 19.16
CA ASN A 322 12.50 -15.82 17.81
C ASN A 322 13.15 -14.55 17.22
N ARG A 323 14.44 -14.33 17.48
CA ARG A 323 15.19 -13.14 17.05
C ARG A 323 15.24 -12.97 15.53
N LYS A 324 15.44 -14.06 14.77
CA LYS A 324 15.38 -14.01 13.30
C LYS A 324 13.98 -13.60 12.81
N GLY A 325 12.93 -14.18 13.41
CA GLY A 325 11.55 -13.80 13.12
C GLY A 325 11.27 -12.32 13.42
N VAL A 326 11.83 -11.79 14.54
CA VAL A 326 11.73 -10.36 14.87
C VAL A 326 12.36 -9.50 13.77
N ALA A 327 13.59 -9.83 13.32
CA ALA A 327 14.25 -9.11 12.23
C ALA A 327 13.41 -9.12 10.93
N ASN A 328 12.85 -10.27 10.57
CA ASN A 328 12.00 -10.39 9.39
C ASN A 328 10.72 -9.53 9.50
N SER A 329 10.04 -9.55 10.67
CA SER A 329 8.84 -8.72 10.88
C SER A 329 9.16 -7.23 10.86
N LEU A 330 10.33 -6.82 11.38
CA LEU A 330 10.80 -5.43 11.29
C LEU A 330 11.09 -5.03 9.83
N ASN A 331 11.71 -5.90 9.03
CA ASN A 331 11.91 -5.64 7.61
C ASN A 331 10.59 -5.47 6.86
N ASN A 332 9.58 -6.30 7.16
CA ASN A 332 8.28 -6.20 6.50
C ASN A 332 7.51 -4.95 6.94
N LEU A 333 7.63 -4.54 8.21
CA LEU A 333 7.15 -3.24 8.68
C LEU A 333 7.82 -2.09 7.91
N GLY A 334 9.15 -2.17 7.76
CA GLY A 334 9.89 -1.20 6.96
C GLY A 334 9.35 -1.09 5.54
N LEU A 335 9.13 -2.22 4.84
CA LEU A 335 8.56 -2.25 3.49
C LEU A 335 7.15 -1.65 3.45
N ALA A 336 6.29 -1.95 4.43
CA ALA A 336 4.93 -1.41 4.49
C ALA A 336 4.93 0.11 4.73
N TYR A 337 5.85 0.65 5.57
CA TYR A 337 6.02 2.09 5.74
C TYR A 337 6.63 2.75 4.50
N ASP A 338 7.52 2.07 3.78
CA ASP A 338 8.09 2.53 2.52
C ASP A 338 7.00 2.69 1.44
N ASN A 339 6.15 1.67 1.29
CA ASN A 339 5.00 1.71 0.40
C ASN A 339 3.95 2.77 0.81
N LEU A 340 3.83 3.07 2.10
CA LEU A 340 3.00 4.16 2.63
C LEU A 340 3.59 5.55 2.36
N GLY A 341 4.89 5.62 1.99
CA GLY A 341 5.64 6.87 1.77
C GLY A 341 6.25 7.48 3.04
N ASP A 342 6.25 6.76 4.17
CA ASP A 342 6.93 7.18 5.41
C ASP A 342 8.36 6.61 5.44
N TYR A 343 9.19 7.09 4.52
CA TYR A 343 10.56 6.62 4.34
C TYR A 343 11.45 6.72 5.61
N PRO A 344 11.34 7.79 6.44
CA PRO A 344 12.10 7.85 7.70
C PRO A 344 11.81 6.66 8.62
N LYS A 345 10.53 6.26 8.78
CA LYS A 345 10.17 5.08 9.57
C LYS A 345 10.60 3.77 8.91
N ALA A 346 10.51 3.68 7.59
CA ALA A 346 11.00 2.51 6.85
C ALA A 346 12.49 2.28 7.13
N ILE A 347 13.31 3.32 7.02
CA ILE A 347 14.74 3.29 7.32
C ILE A 347 14.98 2.86 8.77
N GLU A 348 14.24 3.40 9.74
CA GLU A 348 14.38 3.02 11.16
C GLU A 348 14.12 1.52 11.37
N TYR A 349 13.05 0.96 10.82
CA TYR A 349 12.73 -0.46 10.95
C TYR A 349 13.76 -1.37 10.26
N HIS A 350 14.22 -1.02 9.07
CA HIS A 350 15.27 -1.76 8.37
C HIS A 350 16.60 -1.74 9.12
N GLN A 351 16.95 -0.61 9.77
CA GLN A 351 18.14 -0.48 10.61
C GLN A 351 18.06 -1.37 11.85
N GLN A 352 16.90 -1.43 12.51
CA GLN A 352 16.67 -2.33 13.64
C GLN A 352 16.80 -3.79 13.20
N SER A 353 16.26 -4.17 12.05
CA SER A 353 16.40 -5.51 11.48
C SER A 353 17.87 -5.84 11.20
N LEU A 354 18.61 -4.94 10.55
CA LEU A 354 20.02 -5.08 10.24
C LEU A 354 20.86 -5.34 11.52
N THR A 355 20.59 -4.56 12.57
CA THR A 355 21.27 -4.72 13.85
C THR A 355 21.07 -6.13 14.42
N ILE A 356 19.82 -6.62 14.44
CA ILE A 356 19.51 -7.96 14.94
C ILE A 356 20.16 -9.04 14.07
N ALA A 357 20.11 -8.91 12.73
CA ALA A 357 20.70 -9.88 11.81
C ALA A 357 22.23 -10.02 12.05
N ARG A 358 22.92 -8.90 12.27
CA ARG A 358 24.36 -8.89 12.63
C ARG A 358 24.62 -9.55 13.97
N GLU A 359 23.82 -9.26 14.99
CA GLU A 359 23.97 -9.83 16.33
C GLU A 359 23.80 -11.35 16.36
N ILE A 360 22.91 -11.90 15.53
CA ILE A 360 22.67 -13.35 15.47
C ILE A 360 23.50 -14.05 14.38
N GLY A 361 24.33 -13.32 13.65
CA GLY A 361 25.15 -13.85 12.57
C GLY A 361 24.37 -14.29 11.32
N ASP A 362 23.12 -13.81 11.13
CA ASP A 362 22.30 -14.13 9.94
C ASP A 362 22.75 -13.30 8.73
N ARG A 363 23.76 -13.81 8.00
CA ARG A 363 24.34 -13.14 6.83
C ARG A 363 23.31 -12.88 5.74
N SER A 364 22.35 -13.81 5.53
CA SER A 364 21.26 -13.61 4.57
C SER A 364 20.31 -12.51 5.01
N GLY A 365 19.94 -12.48 6.31
CA GLY A 365 19.13 -11.41 6.90
C GLY A 365 19.82 -10.05 6.85
N GLU A 366 21.14 -10.01 7.08
CA GLU A 366 21.96 -8.80 6.93
C GLU A 366 21.89 -8.25 5.51
N ALA A 367 22.12 -9.09 4.51
CA ALA A 367 22.06 -8.69 3.10
C ALA A 367 20.66 -8.19 2.69
N ASN A 368 19.60 -8.86 3.18
CA ASN A 368 18.22 -8.45 2.89
C ASN A 368 17.90 -7.08 3.53
N SER A 369 18.31 -6.84 4.78
CA SER A 369 18.12 -5.55 5.44
C SER A 369 18.88 -4.41 4.76
N LEU A 370 20.12 -4.67 4.30
CA LEU A 370 20.89 -3.71 3.49
C LEU A 370 20.20 -3.40 2.17
N ASN A 371 19.68 -4.43 1.48
CA ASN A 371 18.94 -4.24 0.23
C ASN A 371 17.67 -3.38 0.44
N ASN A 372 16.94 -3.62 1.53
CA ASN A 372 15.74 -2.86 1.85
C ASN A 372 16.06 -1.41 2.28
N LEU A 373 17.17 -1.18 2.98
CA LEU A 373 17.70 0.17 3.22
C LEU A 373 17.99 0.88 1.89
N GLY A 374 18.59 0.17 0.93
CA GLY A 374 18.79 0.69 -0.41
C GLY A 374 17.49 1.13 -1.07
N ILE A 375 16.43 0.30 -1.00
CA ILE A 375 15.10 0.62 -1.54
C ILE A 375 14.52 1.87 -0.86
N ALA A 376 14.59 1.97 0.46
CA ALA A 376 14.05 3.10 1.21
C ALA A 376 14.79 4.42 0.89
N TYR A 377 16.13 4.38 0.70
CA TYR A 377 16.89 5.55 0.25
C TYR A 377 16.63 5.90 -1.22
N ASP A 378 16.41 4.90 -2.08
CA ASP A 378 16.03 5.12 -3.48
C ASP A 378 14.69 5.85 -3.59
N ASN A 379 13.69 5.40 -2.82
CA ASN A 379 12.38 6.03 -2.74
C ASN A 379 12.43 7.43 -2.10
N LEU A 380 13.35 7.66 -1.17
CA LEU A 380 13.62 8.98 -0.59
C LEU A 380 14.29 9.94 -1.59
N GLY A 381 14.86 9.41 -2.69
CA GLY A 381 15.58 10.16 -3.71
C GLY A 381 17.09 10.28 -3.44
N ASP A 382 17.63 9.64 -2.40
CA ASP A 382 19.06 9.57 -2.12
C ASP A 382 19.69 8.37 -2.85
N TYR A 383 19.74 8.49 -4.20
CA TYR A 383 20.23 7.42 -5.06
C TYR A 383 21.70 7.00 -4.80
N PRO A 384 22.63 7.93 -4.50
CA PRO A 384 24.00 7.53 -4.15
C PRO A 384 24.05 6.58 -2.96
N LYS A 385 23.28 6.87 -1.91
CA LYS A 385 23.23 6.06 -0.70
C LYS A 385 22.52 4.73 -0.93
N ALA A 386 21.46 4.73 -1.75
CA ALA A 386 20.79 3.51 -2.18
C ALA A 386 21.77 2.55 -2.88
N ILE A 387 22.55 3.06 -3.83
CA ILE A 387 23.57 2.30 -4.56
C ILE A 387 24.61 1.71 -3.61
N GLU A 388 25.07 2.47 -2.61
CA GLU A 388 26.02 1.99 -1.59
C GLU A 388 25.46 0.77 -0.84
N TYR A 389 24.21 0.84 -0.36
CA TYR A 389 23.57 -0.27 0.35
C TYR A 389 23.33 -1.50 -0.55
N TYR A 390 22.94 -1.30 -1.80
CA TYR A 390 22.81 -2.41 -2.77
C TYR A 390 24.15 -3.10 -3.03
N GLN A 391 25.26 -2.33 -3.12
CA GLN A 391 26.61 -2.90 -3.28
C GLN A 391 27.02 -3.73 -2.06
N GLN A 392 26.76 -3.24 -0.84
CA GLN A 392 27.02 -4.01 0.39
C GLN A 392 26.22 -5.31 0.41
N SER A 393 24.94 -5.27 0.06
CA SER A 393 24.10 -6.47 -0.07
C SER A 393 24.68 -7.47 -1.10
N LEU A 394 25.07 -6.98 -2.28
CA LEU A 394 25.63 -7.79 -3.35
C LEU A 394 26.88 -8.56 -2.92
N VAL A 395 27.78 -7.88 -2.18
CA VAL A 395 29.01 -8.52 -1.64
C VAL A 395 28.64 -9.71 -0.78
N ILE A 396 27.73 -9.54 0.17
CA ILE A 396 27.31 -10.60 1.09
C ILE A 396 26.62 -11.74 0.34
N LYS A 397 25.73 -11.42 -0.63
CA LYS A 397 25.02 -12.43 -1.44
C LYS A 397 26.00 -13.30 -2.23
N ARG A 398 27.09 -12.70 -2.75
CA ARG A 398 28.18 -13.43 -3.41
C ARG A 398 28.98 -14.31 -2.43
N GLU A 399 29.29 -13.80 -1.26
CA GLU A 399 30.02 -14.54 -0.21
C GLU A 399 29.27 -15.81 0.19
N ILE A 400 27.94 -15.70 0.43
CA ILE A 400 27.14 -16.85 0.87
C ILE A 400 26.62 -17.72 -0.32
N GLY A 401 26.97 -17.36 -1.55
CA GLY A 401 26.58 -18.08 -2.76
C GLY A 401 25.10 -17.96 -3.12
N ASP A 402 24.35 -16.99 -2.59
CA ASP A 402 22.93 -16.78 -2.91
C ASP A 402 22.78 -16.16 -4.31
N ARG A 403 22.72 -17.01 -5.34
CA ARG A 403 22.63 -16.59 -6.75
C ARG A 403 21.35 -15.81 -7.03
N SER A 404 20.22 -16.19 -6.42
CA SER A 404 18.95 -15.47 -6.57
C SER A 404 19.03 -14.08 -5.94
N GLY A 405 19.60 -13.97 -4.74
CA GLY A 405 19.85 -12.69 -4.06
C GLY A 405 20.88 -11.83 -4.78
N GLU A 406 21.94 -12.43 -5.35
CA GLU A 406 22.92 -11.74 -6.20
C GLU A 406 22.22 -11.07 -7.39
N ALA A 407 21.39 -11.82 -8.14
CA ALA A 407 20.65 -11.29 -9.27
C ALA A 407 19.68 -10.16 -8.86
N SER A 408 19.04 -10.30 -7.70
CA SER A 408 18.13 -9.26 -7.16
C SER A 408 18.88 -7.97 -6.79
N SER A 409 20.04 -8.08 -6.13
CA SER A 409 20.88 -6.93 -5.80
C SER A 409 21.43 -6.23 -7.05
N LEU A 410 21.80 -6.99 -8.09
CA LEU A 410 22.19 -6.44 -9.40
C LEU A 410 21.03 -5.72 -10.09
N GLY A 411 19.80 -6.29 -10.03
CA GLY A 411 18.59 -5.64 -10.53
C GLY A 411 18.32 -4.30 -9.84
N ASN A 412 18.46 -4.25 -8.51
CA ASN A 412 18.27 -3.02 -7.73
C ASN A 412 19.37 -2.00 -7.99
N LEU A 413 20.62 -2.41 -8.20
CA LEU A 413 21.68 -1.53 -8.67
C LEU A 413 21.33 -0.92 -10.03
N GLY A 414 20.80 -1.75 -10.95
CA GLY A 414 20.29 -1.27 -12.23
C GLY A 414 19.19 -0.21 -12.06
N ASN A 415 18.24 -0.40 -11.16
CA ASN A 415 17.19 0.57 -10.85
C ASN A 415 17.79 1.85 -10.25
N GLY A 416 18.67 1.74 -9.26
CA GLY A 416 19.32 2.90 -8.61
C GLY A 416 20.14 3.75 -9.61
N TYR A 417 20.91 3.12 -10.52
CA TYR A 417 21.60 3.85 -11.57
C TYR A 417 20.63 4.45 -12.60
N GLY A 418 19.52 3.77 -12.89
CA GLY A 418 18.45 4.29 -13.74
C GLY A 418 17.80 5.54 -13.17
N ASN A 419 17.49 5.54 -11.87
CA ASN A 419 16.93 6.69 -11.14
C ASN A 419 17.94 7.85 -11.03
N LEU A 420 19.24 7.54 -10.94
CA LEU A 420 20.33 8.53 -11.00
C LEU A 420 20.50 9.11 -12.42
N GLY A 421 19.89 8.52 -13.47
CA GLY A 421 20.00 8.93 -14.86
C GLY A 421 21.15 8.26 -15.64
N ASP A 422 21.93 7.38 -15.02
CA ASP A 422 22.97 6.60 -15.71
C ASP A 422 22.37 5.31 -16.33
N TYR A 423 21.58 5.51 -17.38
CA TYR A 423 20.88 4.41 -18.07
C TYR A 423 21.82 3.36 -18.66
N ARG A 424 23.08 3.72 -19.00
CA ARG A 424 24.06 2.76 -19.53
C ARG A 424 24.47 1.76 -18.46
N LYS A 425 24.84 2.23 -17.27
CA LYS A 425 25.12 1.34 -16.13
C LYS A 425 23.89 0.55 -15.69
N ALA A 426 22.72 1.16 -15.69
CA ALA A 426 21.47 0.45 -15.40
C ALA A 426 21.29 -0.76 -16.31
N ILE A 427 21.49 -0.61 -17.63
CA ILE A 427 21.43 -1.70 -18.61
C ILE A 427 22.49 -2.77 -18.32
N GLU A 428 23.72 -2.38 -18.01
CA GLU A 428 24.79 -3.36 -17.67
C GLU A 428 24.43 -4.24 -16.48
N TYR A 429 23.93 -3.64 -15.40
CA TYR A 429 23.50 -4.37 -14.20
C TYR A 429 22.28 -5.25 -14.45
N HIS A 430 21.28 -4.78 -15.21
CA HIS A 430 20.12 -5.59 -15.59
C HIS A 430 20.52 -6.77 -16.50
N GLN A 431 21.53 -6.61 -17.40
CA GLN A 431 22.07 -7.70 -18.19
C GLN A 431 22.74 -8.76 -17.31
N GLN A 432 23.55 -8.35 -16.31
CA GLN A 432 24.15 -9.28 -15.38
C GLN A 432 23.08 -10.04 -14.56
N SER A 433 22.05 -9.34 -14.09
CA SER A 433 20.92 -9.97 -13.41
C SER A 433 20.23 -10.99 -14.31
N LEU A 434 19.96 -10.65 -15.58
CA LEU A 434 19.32 -11.53 -16.55
C LEU A 434 20.10 -12.82 -16.78
N VAL A 435 21.43 -12.72 -16.92
CA VAL A 435 22.29 -13.90 -17.08
C VAL A 435 22.09 -14.88 -15.91
N ILE A 436 22.17 -14.38 -14.69
CA ILE A 436 22.01 -15.22 -13.51
C ILE A 436 20.59 -15.80 -13.42
N LYS A 437 19.54 -14.98 -13.69
CA LYS A 437 18.14 -15.45 -13.67
C LYS A 437 17.92 -16.61 -14.66
N ARG A 438 18.56 -16.56 -15.85
CA ARG A 438 18.56 -17.66 -16.83
C ARG A 438 19.32 -18.88 -16.32
N GLU A 439 20.52 -18.70 -15.76
CA GLU A 439 21.33 -19.79 -15.20
C GLU A 439 20.58 -20.59 -14.12
N ILE A 440 19.84 -19.90 -13.25
CA ILE A 440 19.11 -20.56 -12.15
C ILE A 440 17.68 -20.97 -12.54
N GLY A 441 17.26 -20.73 -13.78
CA GLY A 441 15.92 -21.06 -14.29
C GLY A 441 14.79 -20.20 -13.73
N ASP A 442 15.06 -19.04 -13.13
CA ASP A 442 14.03 -18.13 -12.57
C ASP A 442 13.30 -17.40 -13.71
N ARG A 443 12.22 -18.00 -14.22
CA ARG A 443 11.43 -17.47 -15.34
C ARG A 443 10.78 -16.12 -15.00
N SER A 444 10.26 -15.95 -13.78
CA SER A 444 9.67 -14.67 -13.33
C SER A 444 10.76 -13.58 -13.25
N GLY A 445 11.90 -13.89 -12.64
CA GLY A 445 13.03 -12.97 -12.58
C GLY A 445 13.63 -12.64 -13.96
N GLU A 446 13.64 -13.62 -14.88
CA GLU A 446 14.03 -13.39 -16.28
C GLU A 446 13.09 -12.37 -16.94
N ALA A 447 11.78 -12.54 -16.81
CA ALA A 447 10.79 -11.58 -17.34
C ALA A 447 10.99 -10.18 -16.76
N HIS A 448 11.18 -10.06 -15.45
CA HIS A 448 11.45 -8.75 -14.82
C HIS A 448 12.74 -8.08 -15.32
N SER A 449 13.85 -8.88 -15.45
CA SER A 449 15.12 -8.34 -15.95
C SER A 449 15.01 -7.86 -17.41
N LEU A 450 14.29 -8.60 -18.26
CA LEU A 450 14.00 -8.18 -19.64
C LEU A 450 13.12 -6.92 -19.67
N GLY A 451 12.09 -6.84 -18.81
CA GLY A 451 11.26 -5.64 -18.67
C GLY A 451 12.07 -4.40 -18.28
N ASN A 452 13.00 -4.55 -17.33
CA ASN A 452 13.89 -3.47 -16.89
C ASN A 452 14.90 -3.07 -17.97
N LEU A 453 15.40 -4.01 -18.76
CA LEU A 453 16.20 -3.69 -19.96
C LEU A 453 15.37 -2.87 -20.94
N GLY A 454 14.11 -3.25 -21.16
CA GLY A 454 13.17 -2.44 -21.96
C GLY A 454 13.02 -1.02 -21.43
N ASN A 455 12.88 -0.84 -20.11
CA ASN A 455 12.84 0.48 -19.45
C ASN A 455 14.16 1.27 -19.69
N GLY A 456 15.31 0.63 -19.50
CA GLY A 456 16.62 1.25 -19.71
C GLY A 456 16.83 1.74 -21.14
N TYR A 457 16.51 0.92 -22.14
CA TYR A 457 16.59 1.32 -23.55
C TYR A 457 15.53 2.36 -23.91
N GLY A 458 14.31 2.27 -23.34
CA GLY A 458 13.28 3.29 -23.52
C GLY A 458 13.70 4.67 -23.01
N ASN A 459 14.34 4.73 -21.85
CA ASN A 459 14.88 5.96 -21.26
C ASN A 459 16.07 6.53 -22.06
N LEU A 460 16.84 5.68 -22.75
CA LEU A 460 17.85 6.12 -23.71
C LEU A 460 17.25 6.58 -25.05
N GLY A 461 15.94 6.40 -25.28
CA GLY A 461 15.28 6.73 -26.54
C GLY A 461 15.39 5.64 -27.62
N ASP A 462 16.04 4.49 -27.33
CA ASP A 462 16.10 3.34 -28.26
C ASP A 462 14.82 2.49 -28.12
N TYR A 463 13.72 3.05 -28.58
CA TYR A 463 12.40 2.40 -28.49
C TYR A 463 12.34 1.07 -29.28
N ARG A 464 13.19 0.90 -30.30
CA ARG A 464 13.24 -0.36 -31.05
C ARG A 464 13.69 -1.52 -30.17
N LYS A 465 14.81 -1.34 -29.45
CA LYS A 465 15.30 -2.34 -28.51
C LYS A 465 14.37 -2.50 -27.32
N ALA A 466 13.80 -1.39 -26.81
CA ALA A 466 12.83 -1.44 -25.74
C ALA A 466 11.63 -2.34 -26.10
N ILE A 467 11.07 -2.19 -27.30
CA ILE A 467 9.97 -3.02 -27.82
C ILE A 467 10.37 -4.50 -27.86
N ASP A 468 11.57 -4.83 -28.38
CA ASP A 468 12.07 -6.22 -28.44
C ASP A 468 12.18 -6.86 -27.06
N PHE A 469 12.76 -6.17 -26.08
CA PHE A 469 12.87 -6.65 -24.71
C PHE A 469 11.52 -6.81 -24.02
N TYR A 470 10.59 -5.85 -24.20
CA TYR A 470 9.24 -5.99 -23.65
C TYR A 470 8.47 -7.14 -24.26
N GLN A 471 8.65 -7.44 -25.57
CA GLN A 471 8.01 -8.58 -26.21
C GLN A 471 8.52 -9.90 -25.66
N GLN A 472 9.85 -10.05 -25.47
CA GLN A 472 10.44 -11.23 -24.86
C GLN A 472 9.92 -11.42 -23.43
N SER A 473 9.91 -10.36 -22.62
CA SER A 473 9.38 -10.37 -21.27
C SER A 473 7.91 -10.76 -21.23
N LEU A 474 7.10 -10.18 -22.13
CA LEU A 474 5.67 -10.47 -22.24
C LEU A 474 5.38 -11.94 -22.56
N THR A 475 6.16 -12.54 -23.46
CA THR A 475 6.03 -13.96 -23.80
C THR A 475 6.19 -14.81 -22.54
N ILE A 476 7.22 -14.55 -21.74
CA ILE A 476 7.47 -15.28 -20.51
C ILE A 476 6.35 -15.05 -19.48
N ALA A 477 5.92 -13.80 -19.27
CA ALA A 477 4.83 -13.49 -18.34
C ALA A 477 3.52 -14.23 -18.70
N GLN A 478 3.25 -14.39 -19.99
CA GLN A 478 2.10 -15.16 -20.50
C GLN A 478 2.27 -16.66 -20.26
N GLU A 479 3.47 -17.21 -20.48
CA GLU A 479 3.78 -18.61 -20.23
C GLU A 479 3.60 -19.01 -18.76
N ILE A 480 4.03 -18.13 -17.83
CA ILE A 480 3.93 -18.39 -16.38
C ILE A 480 2.58 -17.94 -15.77
N GLY A 481 1.71 -17.32 -16.55
CA GLY A 481 0.38 -16.88 -16.10
C GLY A 481 0.36 -15.66 -15.19
N GLU A 482 1.41 -14.84 -15.18
CA GLU A 482 1.52 -13.63 -14.35
C GLU A 482 0.71 -12.47 -14.94
N ARG A 483 -0.60 -12.44 -14.67
CA ARG A 483 -1.55 -11.48 -15.27
C ARG A 483 -1.23 -10.03 -14.94
N GLN A 484 -0.77 -9.72 -13.72
CA GLN A 484 -0.42 -8.36 -13.34
C GLN A 484 0.83 -7.88 -14.10
N GLY A 485 1.86 -8.72 -14.18
CA GLY A 485 3.07 -8.45 -14.96
C GLY A 485 2.75 -8.29 -16.44
N GLU A 486 1.89 -9.17 -17.00
CA GLU A 486 1.40 -9.05 -18.37
C GLU A 486 0.78 -7.67 -18.62
N GLY A 487 -0.08 -7.20 -17.73
CA GLY A 487 -0.71 -5.87 -17.84
C GLY A 487 0.30 -4.72 -17.78
N ASN A 488 1.33 -4.83 -16.94
CA ASN A 488 2.39 -3.83 -16.82
C ASN A 488 3.29 -3.79 -18.06
N LEU A 489 3.67 -4.95 -18.57
CA LEU A 489 4.50 -5.08 -19.76
C LEU A 489 3.80 -4.56 -21.01
N LEU A 490 2.51 -4.89 -21.18
CA LEU A 490 1.69 -4.35 -22.27
C LEU A 490 1.57 -2.83 -22.19
N ASN A 491 1.46 -2.26 -20.99
CA ASN A 491 1.46 -0.81 -20.81
C ASN A 491 2.78 -0.19 -21.29
N ASN A 492 3.93 -0.74 -20.89
CA ASN A 492 5.24 -0.22 -21.24
C ASN A 492 5.56 -0.44 -22.73
N LEU A 493 5.19 -1.59 -23.26
CA LEU A 493 5.26 -1.89 -24.68
C LEU A 493 4.41 -0.91 -25.50
N GLY A 494 3.17 -0.66 -25.07
CA GLY A 494 2.26 0.29 -25.69
C GLY A 494 2.82 1.71 -25.71
N TYR A 495 3.45 2.14 -24.60
CA TYR A 495 4.14 3.43 -24.53
C TYR A 495 5.35 3.50 -25.48
N ALA A 496 6.18 2.46 -25.54
CA ALA A 496 7.32 2.40 -26.44
C ALA A 496 6.87 2.40 -27.92
N LEU A 497 5.79 1.68 -28.25
CA LEU A 497 5.17 1.72 -29.59
C LEU A 497 4.63 3.11 -29.93
N PHE A 498 4.00 3.79 -28.96
CA PHE A 498 3.55 5.17 -29.15
C PHE A 498 4.72 6.11 -29.45
N LYS A 499 5.78 6.05 -28.64
CA LYS A 499 6.98 6.89 -28.82
C LYS A 499 7.74 6.59 -30.12
N SER A 500 7.66 5.36 -30.62
CA SER A 500 8.24 4.99 -31.92
C SER A 500 7.35 5.35 -33.14
N GLY A 501 6.16 5.92 -32.92
CA GLY A 501 5.21 6.30 -33.96
C GLY A 501 4.27 5.20 -34.44
N ASN A 502 4.34 4.00 -33.85
CA ASN A 502 3.51 2.84 -34.22
C ASN A 502 2.10 2.92 -33.56
N LEU A 503 1.34 3.98 -33.86
CA LEU A 503 0.11 4.34 -33.17
C LEU A 503 -0.94 3.22 -33.15
N LYS A 504 -1.12 2.51 -34.29
CA LYS A 504 -2.11 1.42 -34.37
C LYS A 504 -1.79 0.25 -33.47
N GLN A 505 -0.52 -0.16 -33.42
CA GLN A 505 -0.09 -1.24 -32.54
C GLN A 505 -0.11 -0.79 -31.07
N ALA A 506 0.24 0.46 -30.78
CA ALA A 506 0.13 1.05 -29.45
C ALA A 506 -1.32 1.01 -28.93
N GLU A 507 -2.29 1.41 -29.76
CA GLU A 507 -3.72 1.34 -29.42
C GLU A 507 -4.14 -0.09 -29.07
N THR A 508 -3.85 -1.07 -29.93
CA THR A 508 -4.21 -2.48 -29.68
C THR A 508 -3.57 -3.02 -28.41
N THR A 509 -2.28 -2.74 -28.20
CA THR A 509 -1.51 -3.22 -27.05
C THR A 509 -2.03 -2.61 -25.75
N LEU A 510 -2.30 -1.30 -25.73
CA LEU A 510 -2.81 -0.60 -24.55
C LEU A 510 -4.25 -0.98 -24.22
N THR A 511 -5.07 -1.24 -25.25
CA THR A 511 -6.43 -1.76 -25.04
C THR A 511 -6.37 -3.13 -24.34
N LYS A 512 -5.50 -4.03 -24.80
CA LYS A 512 -5.28 -5.32 -24.12
C LYS A 512 -4.74 -5.15 -22.68
N ALA A 513 -3.81 -4.21 -22.46
CA ALA A 513 -3.31 -3.88 -21.12
C ALA A 513 -4.46 -3.43 -20.19
N MET A 514 -5.33 -2.56 -20.68
CA MET A 514 -6.49 -2.06 -19.97
C MET A 514 -7.46 -3.21 -19.59
N GLU A 515 -7.80 -4.07 -20.55
CA GLU A 515 -8.71 -5.21 -20.34
C GLU A 515 -8.16 -6.19 -19.29
N ILE A 516 -6.87 -6.53 -19.35
CA ILE A 516 -6.23 -7.39 -18.36
C ILE A 516 -6.29 -6.75 -16.96
N ARG A 517 -5.93 -5.48 -16.85
CA ARG A 517 -5.94 -4.78 -15.57
C ARG A 517 -7.35 -4.68 -14.99
N GLU A 518 -8.34 -4.50 -15.83
CA GLU A 518 -9.75 -4.48 -15.40
C GLU A 518 -10.23 -5.86 -14.94
N SER A 519 -9.74 -6.95 -15.56
CA SER A 519 -10.07 -8.32 -15.15
C SER A 519 -9.57 -8.69 -13.75
N LEU A 520 -8.65 -7.91 -13.17
CA LEU A 520 -8.13 -8.09 -11.81
C LEU A 520 -9.00 -7.40 -10.73
N ARG A 521 -10.05 -6.65 -11.10
CA ARG A 521 -10.88 -5.88 -10.15
C ARG A 521 -12.02 -6.64 -9.47
N PRO A 522 -12.67 -7.65 -10.09
CA PRO A 522 -13.78 -8.34 -9.47
C PRO A 522 -13.42 -8.93 -8.10
N GLY A 523 -14.34 -8.86 -7.15
CA GLY A 523 -14.14 -9.37 -5.79
C GLY A 523 -13.35 -8.45 -4.83
N LEU A 524 -12.76 -7.36 -5.32
CA LEU A 524 -12.08 -6.39 -4.45
C LEU A 524 -13.06 -5.50 -3.68
N LEU A 525 -12.68 -5.14 -2.45
CA LEU A 525 -13.34 -4.09 -1.67
C LEU A 525 -13.14 -2.72 -2.33
N ASP A 526 -13.95 -1.74 -1.97
CA ASP A 526 -13.92 -0.40 -2.59
C ASP A 526 -12.58 0.32 -2.42
N ASN A 527 -12.01 0.31 -1.21
CA ASN A 527 -10.68 0.89 -0.95
C ASN A 527 -9.58 0.22 -1.79
N HIS A 528 -9.66 -1.09 -2.02
CA HIS A 528 -8.72 -1.82 -2.86
C HIS A 528 -8.90 -1.48 -4.35
N LYS A 529 -10.16 -1.29 -4.80
CA LYS A 529 -10.45 -0.81 -6.15
C LYS A 529 -9.88 0.59 -6.40
N ILE A 530 -9.93 1.48 -5.38
CA ILE A 530 -9.35 2.83 -5.45
C ILE A 530 -7.82 2.75 -5.62
N SER A 531 -7.14 2.00 -4.76
CA SER A 531 -5.68 1.80 -4.84
C SER A 531 -5.25 1.22 -6.19
N LEU A 532 -5.98 0.21 -6.67
CA LEU A 532 -5.70 -0.41 -7.96
C LEU A 532 -5.93 0.55 -9.13
N SER A 533 -6.99 1.38 -9.07
CA SER A 533 -7.27 2.41 -10.08
C SER A 533 -6.14 3.41 -10.22
N GLU A 534 -5.55 3.86 -9.12
CA GLU A 534 -4.43 4.79 -9.17
C GLU A 534 -3.20 4.16 -9.85
N LYS A 535 -2.84 2.92 -9.45
CA LYS A 535 -1.74 2.17 -10.09
C LYS A 535 -1.97 1.94 -11.61
N GLN A 536 -3.23 1.89 -12.05
CA GLN A 536 -3.61 1.61 -13.43
C GLN A 536 -3.86 2.87 -14.27
N SER A 537 -3.95 4.04 -13.65
CA SER A 537 -4.36 5.30 -14.31
C SER A 537 -3.51 5.67 -15.53
N ASN A 538 -2.22 5.33 -15.51
CA ASN A 538 -1.30 5.62 -16.62
C ASN A 538 -1.70 4.93 -17.93
N THR A 539 -2.28 3.72 -17.89
CA THR A 539 -2.71 3.02 -19.12
C THR A 539 -3.78 3.80 -19.86
N TYR A 540 -4.76 4.31 -19.13
CA TYR A 540 -5.83 5.13 -19.73
C TYR A 540 -5.26 6.43 -20.31
N ARG A 541 -4.33 7.08 -19.61
CA ARG A 541 -3.70 8.33 -20.05
C ARG A 541 -2.87 8.14 -21.33
N ILE A 542 -2.07 7.05 -21.40
CA ILE A 542 -1.28 6.73 -22.60
C ILE A 542 -2.23 6.41 -23.77
N LEU A 543 -3.27 5.59 -23.55
CA LEU A 543 -4.21 5.22 -24.58
C LEU A 543 -4.98 6.45 -25.11
N GLN A 544 -5.37 7.37 -24.24
CA GLN A 544 -5.96 8.66 -24.67
C GLN A 544 -5.01 9.42 -25.60
N GLN A 545 -3.74 9.54 -25.25
CA GLN A 545 -2.73 10.23 -26.10
C GLN A 545 -2.58 9.55 -27.47
N VAL A 546 -2.54 8.22 -27.47
CA VAL A 546 -2.46 7.44 -28.73
C VAL A 546 -3.69 7.69 -29.61
N LEU A 547 -4.88 7.73 -29.03
CA LEU A 547 -6.13 7.99 -29.76
C LEU A 547 -6.19 9.43 -30.28
N ILE A 548 -5.79 10.40 -29.44
CA ILE A 548 -5.71 11.82 -29.86
C ILE A 548 -4.71 11.99 -31.01
N ALA A 549 -3.54 11.35 -30.94
CA ALA A 549 -2.54 11.37 -31.99
C ALA A 549 -3.05 10.76 -33.33
N GLN A 550 -4.09 9.91 -33.25
CA GLN A 550 -4.78 9.35 -34.42
C GLN A 550 -6.02 10.15 -34.84
N ASN A 551 -6.25 11.35 -34.27
CA ASN A 551 -7.45 12.14 -34.43
C ASN A 551 -8.77 11.43 -34.02
N LYS A 552 -8.69 10.42 -33.16
CA LYS A 552 -9.84 9.69 -32.59
C LYS A 552 -10.28 10.32 -31.26
N THR A 553 -10.59 11.61 -31.26
CA THR A 553 -10.87 12.40 -30.04
C THR A 553 -12.10 11.91 -29.27
N ASP A 554 -13.11 11.41 -29.95
CA ASP A 554 -14.31 10.84 -29.36
C ASP A 554 -14.01 9.52 -28.62
N ALA A 555 -13.22 8.64 -29.22
CA ALA A 555 -12.77 7.42 -28.55
C ALA A 555 -11.86 7.73 -27.34
N ALA A 556 -11.06 8.78 -27.44
CA ALA A 556 -10.25 9.23 -26.31
C ALA A 556 -11.09 9.73 -25.12
N LEU A 557 -12.26 10.35 -25.38
CA LEU A 557 -13.24 10.72 -24.37
C LEU A 557 -13.83 9.49 -23.67
N GLU A 558 -14.21 8.45 -24.42
CA GLU A 558 -14.70 7.20 -23.83
C GLU A 558 -13.65 6.56 -22.91
N ILE A 559 -12.37 6.59 -23.29
CA ILE A 559 -11.27 6.09 -22.46
C ILE A 559 -11.03 6.98 -21.23
N ALA A 560 -11.20 8.32 -21.36
CA ALA A 560 -11.09 9.24 -20.22
C ALA A 560 -12.14 8.92 -19.16
N GLU A 561 -13.38 8.77 -19.56
CA GLU A 561 -14.47 8.41 -18.66
C GLU A 561 -14.33 6.99 -18.08
N ARG A 562 -13.84 6.03 -18.87
CA ARG A 562 -13.64 4.65 -18.43
C ARG A 562 -12.64 4.53 -17.28
N GLY A 563 -11.64 5.41 -17.22
CA GLY A 563 -10.61 5.44 -16.17
C GLY A 563 -10.94 6.34 -14.99
N ARG A 564 -12.14 6.97 -14.93
CA ARG A 564 -12.46 8.03 -13.97
C ARG A 564 -13.56 7.63 -13.01
N ALA A 565 -13.36 7.90 -11.71
CA ALA A 565 -14.34 7.68 -10.63
C ALA A 565 -15.05 6.31 -10.71
N ARG A 566 -14.34 5.30 -11.20
CA ARG A 566 -14.91 4.01 -11.56
C ARG A 566 -15.41 3.23 -10.36
N ALA A 567 -14.65 3.23 -9.25
CA ALA A 567 -15.06 2.56 -8.03
C ALA A 567 -16.35 3.18 -7.47
N LEU A 568 -16.48 4.51 -7.55
CA LEU A 568 -17.70 5.21 -7.15
C LEU A 568 -18.90 4.88 -8.07
N ALA A 569 -18.67 4.84 -9.39
CA ALA A 569 -19.71 4.48 -10.34
C ALA A 569 -20.20 3.03 -10.16
N GLU A 570 -19.29 2.08 -9.92
CA GLU A 570 -19.63 0.68 -9.60
C GLU A 570 -20.49 0.56 -8.33
N LEU A 571 -20.16 1.34 -7.28
CA LEU A 571 -20.94 1.38 -6.04
C LEU A 571 -22.36 1.91 -6.25
N LEU A 572 -22.49 3.06 -6.94
CA LEU A 572 -23.80 3.67 -7.22
C LEU A 572 -24.66 2.76 -8.09
N ALA A 573 -24.09 2.13 -9.11
CA ALA A 573 -24.80 1.20 -9.97
C ALA A 573 -25.31 -0.03 -9.21
N LYS A 574 -24.51 -0.57 -8.29
CA LYS A 574 -24.92 -1.66 -7.41
C LYS A 574 -26.05 -1.24 -6.47
N GLY A 575 -26.00 -0.04 -5.91
CA GLY A 575 -27.07 0.51 -5.07
C GLY A 575 -28.39 0.72 -5.82
N LEU A 576 -28.35 1.04 -7.12
CA LEU A 576 -29.53 1.18 -7.98
C LEU A 576 -30.12 -0.16 -8.48
N SER A 577 -29.33 -1.22 -8.54
CA SER A 577 -29.73 -2.54 -9.03
C SER A 577 -28.97 -3.66 -8.30
N PRO A 578 -29.36 -4.01 -7.07
CA PRO A 578 -28.64 -4.99 -6.23
C PRO A 578 -28.56 -6.41 -6.82
N GLU A 579 -29.54 -6.77 -7.68
CA GLU A 579 -29.62 -8.11 -8.29
C GLU A 579 -28.74 -8.29 -9.54
N ARG A 580 -28.08 -7.21 -10.01
CA ARG A 580 -27.20 -7.27 -11.18
C ARG A 580 -25.76 -7.56 -10.76
N ASP A 581 -25.38 -8.82 -10.88
CA ASP A 581 -23.96 -9.27 -10.80
C ASP A 581 -23.16 -8.97 -12.08
N THR A 582 -23.73 -8.19 -13.01
CA THR A 582 -23.07 -7.81 -14.25
C THR A 582 -22.15 -6.62 -14.05
N PRO A 583 -20.91 -6.68 -14.57
CA PRO A 583 -19.99 -5.54 -14.56
C PRO A 583 -20.66 -4.30 -15.17
N LEU A 584 -20.33 -3.12 -14.62
CA LEU A 584 -20.81 -1.84 -15.16
C LEU A 584 -20.48 -1.76 -16.67
N ASN A 585 -21.48 -1.54 -17.50
CA ASN A 585 -21.23 -1.23 -18.90
C ASN A 585 -20.58 0.17 -18.97
N TYR A 586 -19.38 0.23 -19.56
CA TYR A 586 -18.65 1.47 -19.69
C TYR A 586 -19.46 2.55 -20.42
N PRO A 587 -19.34 3.82 -20.02
CA PRO A 587 -19.98 4.91 -20.72
C PRO A 587 -19.42 4.97 -22.15
N ASN A 588 -20.33 4.90 -23.11
CA ASN A 588 -20.04 5.14 -24.52
C ASN A 588 -20.54 6.53 -24.91
N LEU A 589 -20.16 7.00 -26.08
CA LEU A 589 -20.57 8.32 -26.56
C LEU A 589 -22.08 8.54 -26.52
N LYS A 590 -22.88 7.50 -26.78
CA LYS A 590 -24.33 7.59 -26.69
C LYS A 590 -24.79 7.96 -25.27
N LYS A 591 -24.25 7.30 -24.28
CA LYS A 591 -24.57 7.56 -22.88
C LYS A 591 -24.05 8.93 -22.42
N ILE A 592 -22.82 9.29 -22.81
CA ILE A 592 -22.23 10.60 -22.55
C ILE A 592 -23.15 11.72 -23.06
N LYS A 593 -23.58 11.65 -24.34
CA LYS A 593 -24.51 12.59 -24.93
C LYS A 593 -25.86 12.60 -24.22
N GLN A 594 -26.37 11.45 -23.84
CA GLN A 594 -27.63 11.33 -23.10
C GLN A 594 -27.59 12.04 -21.75
N VAL A 595 -26.45 11.93 -21.01
CA VAL A 595 -26.29 12.63 -19.73
C VAL A 595 -26.32 14.14 -19.94
N ALA A 596 -25.59 14.68 -20.92
CA ALA A 596 -25.62 16.12 -21.24
C ALA A 596 -27.05 16.63 -21.56
N GLN A 597 -27.82 15.84 -22.33
CA GLN A 597 -29.23 16.14 -22.66
C GLN A 597 -30.12 16.11 -21.39
N GLN A 598 -29.98 15.08 -20.56
CA GLN A 598 -30.76 14.93 -19.33
C GLN A 598 -30.49 16.04 -18.33
N GLN A 599 -29.25 16.45 -18.18
CA GLN A 599 -28.83 17.56 -17.32
C GLN A 599 -29.21 18.93 -17.89
N LYS A 600 -29.54 19.02 -19.19
CA LYS A 600 -29.69 20.28 -19.92
C LYS A 600 -28.51 21.21 -19.68
N ALA A 601 -27.31 20.65 -19.67
CA ALA A 601 -26.06 21.34 -19.28
C ALA A 601 -24.98 21.10 -20.33
N THR A 602 -24.06 22.07 -20.45
CA THR A 602 -22.80 21.88 -21.17
C THR A 602 -21.83 21.19 -20.22
N LEU A 603 -21.36 19.99 -20.59
CA LEU A 603 -20.37 19.28 -19.79
C LEU A 603 -18.97 19.63 -20.31
N VAL A 604 -18.03 19.93 -19.42
CA VAL A 604 -16.64 20.23 -19.75
C VAL A 604 -15.75 19.23 -19.04
N GLU A 605 -15.23 18.27 -19.79
CA GLU A 605 -14.38 17.23 -19.23
C GLU A 605 -12.91 17.53 -19.51
N TYR A 606 -12.11 17.53 -18.46
CA TYR A 606 -10.66 17.72 -18.51
C TYR A 606 -9.93 16.40 -18.33
N SER A 607 -8.85 16.20 -19.06
CA SER A 607 -7.92 15.10 -18.82
C SER A 607 -6.47 15.59 -18.91
N ILE A 608 -5.72 15.40 -17.82
CA ILE A 608 -4.29 15.67 -17.77
C ILE A 608 -3.54 14.52 -18.42
N ILE A 609 -2.87 14.77 -19.51
CA ILE A 609 -2.07 13.78 -20.24
C ILE A 609 -0.60 13.76 -19.75
N LEU A 610 0.16 12.73 -20.12
CA LEU A 610 1.49 12.47 -19.51
C LEU A 610 2.53 13.57 -19.71
N ASP A 611 2.48 14.30 -20.81
CA ASP A 611 3.41 15.39 -21.14
C ASP A 611 2.97 16.76 -20.56
N GLY A 612 2.09 16.75 -19.56
CA GLY A 612 1.61 17.97 -18.89
C GLY A 612 0.57 18.74 -19.70
N GLY A 613 0.14 18.24 -20.87
CA GLY A 613 -0.96 18.82 -21.63
C GLY A 613 -2.30 18.52 -20.98
N ILE A 614 -3.28 19.35 -21.28
CA ILE A 614 -4.68 19.17 -20.83
C ILE A 614 -5.55 19.00 -22.07
N SER A 615 -6.23 17.87 -22.17
CA SER A 615 -7.30 17.65 -23.15
C SER A 615 -8.62 18.10 -22.54
N ILE A 616 -9.42 18.81 -23.32
CA ILE A 616 -10.70 19.39 -22.91
C ILE A 616 -11.76 18.99 -23.90
N TRP A 617 -12.78 18.28 -23.44
CA TRP A 617 -13.98 17.98 -24.24
C TRP A 617 -15.13 18.82 -23.75
N VAL A 618 -15.85 19.44 -24.69
CA VAL A 618 -17.08 20.18 -24.43
C VAL A 618 -18.23 19.42 -25.07
N ILE A 619 -19.12 18.90 -24.24
CA ILE A 619 -20.30 18.13 -24.66
C ILE A 619 -21.52 19.02 -24.43
N GLN A 620 -22.13 19.49 -25.51
CA GLN A 620 -23.32 20.36 -25.48
C GLN A 620 -24.61 19.57 -25.18
N PRO A 621 -25.63 20.19 -24.62
CA PRO A 621 -26.96 19.56 -24.46
C PRO A 621 -27.58 19.02 -25.77
N THR A 622 -27.16 19.53 -26.92
CA THR A 622 -27.54 19.06 -28.25
C THR A 622 -26.94 17.70 -28.62
N GLY A 623 -25.94 17.24 -27.84
CA GLY A 623 -25.11 16.04 -28.12
C GLY A 623 -23.93 16.32 -29.05
N LYS A 624 -23.63 17.57 -29.39
CA LYS A 624 -22.42 17.95 -30.10
C LYS A 624 -21.21 17.84 -29.14
N ILE A 625 -20.11 17.22 -29.60
CA ILE A 625 -18.86 17.09 -28.86
C ILE A 625 -17.78 17.86 -29.62
N GLU A 626 -17.05 18.69 -28.93
CA GLU A 626 -15.89 19.42 -29.41
C GLU A 626 -14.68 19.14 -28.51
N TRP A 627 -13.50 19.00 -29.12
CA TRP A 627 -12.26 18.78 -28.41
C TRP A 627 -11.34 19.97 -28.58
N ARG A 628 -10.65 20.34 -27.52
CA ARG A 628 -9.59 21.34 -27.47
C ARG A 628 -8.43 20.81 -26.62
N SER A 629 -7.28 21.44 -26.74
CA SER A 629 -6.10 21.13 -25.90
C SER A 629 -5.45 22.39 -25.38
N ALA A 630 -4.93 22.32 -24.18
CA ALA A 630 -4.12 23.36 -23.57
C ALA A 630 -2.77 22.78 -23.14
N LYS A 631 -1.72 23.61 -23.13
CA LYS A 631 -0.40 23.23 -22.66
C LYS A 631 0.01 24.12 -21.50
N LEU A 632 0.62 23.52 -20.50
CA LEU A 632 1.26 24.28 -19.42
C LEU A 632 2.43 25.08 -19.95
N PRO A 633 2.68 26.28 -19.40
CA PRO A 633 3.90 27.01 -19.67
C PRO A 633 5.15 26.16 -19.33
N PRO A 634 6.27 26.33 -20.05
CA PRO A 634 7.51 25.62 -19.72
C PRO A 634 7.88 25.83 -18.24
N ASN A 635 8.37 24.77 -17.61
CA ASN A 635 8.79 24.76 -16.20
C ASN A 635 7.70 25.12 -15.16
N THR A 636 6.42 25.02 -15.54
CA THR A 636 5.30 25.27 -14.64
C THR A 636 4.65 23.95 -14.24
N SER A 637 4.58 23.68 -12.95
CA SER A 637 3.78 22.56 -12.40
C SER A 637 2.32 23.00 -12.26
N LEU A 638 1.39 22.18 -12.76
CA LEU A 638 -0.04 22.44 -12.58
C LEU A 638 -0.42 22.49 -11.11
N LYS A 639 0.15 21.58 -10.30
CA LYS A 639 -0.05 21.52 -8.85
C LYS A 639 0.41 22.82 -8.18
N ASP A 640 1.57 23.34 -8.57
CA ASP A 640 2.09 24.60 -7.99
C ASP A 640 1.24 25.78 -8.43
N LEU A 641 0.77 25.82 -9.69
CA LEU A 641 -0.12 26.86 -10.19
C LEU A 641 -1.45 26.89 -9.42
N ILE A 642 -2.01 25.72 -9.11
CA ILE A 642 -3.24 25.60 -8.32
C ILE A 642 -2.98 25.96 -6.86
N ASN A 643 -1.95 25.38 -6.21
CA ASN A 643 -1.62 25.64 -4.81
C ASN A 643 -1.31 27.13 -4.58
N GLN A 644 -0.57 27.71 -5.46
CA GLN A 644 -0.29 29.16 -5.44
C GLN A 644 -1.55 30.02 -5.64
N GLY A 645 -2.54 29.51 -6.37
CA GLY A 645 -3.89 30.10 -6.43
C GLY A 645 -4.61 30.03 -5.07
N TYR A 646 -4.43 28.93 -4.31
CA TYR A 646 -4.97 28.78 -2.95
C TYR A 646 -4.28 29.66 -1.92
N ASP A 647 -2.94 29.79 -1.98
CA ASP A 647 -2.17 30.66 -1.09
C ASP A 647 -2.63 32.13 -1.21
N CYS A 648 -3.14 32.52 -2.37
CA CYS A 648 -3.74 33.82 -2.61
C CYS A 648 -5.17 33.96 -1.99
N LEU A 649 -5.88 32.86 -1.75
CA LEU A 649 -7.26 32.84 -1.29
C LEU A 649 -7.40 32.49 0.20
N GLY A 650 -6.35 31.92 0.85
CA GLY A 650 -6.38 31.42 2.23
C GLY A 650 -5.59 32.26 3.22
N ASP A 651 -6.15 32.56 4.40
CA ASP A 651 -5.40 33.08 5.56
C ASP A 651 -4.92 31.89 6.39
N HIS A 652 -3.65 31.50 6.23
CA HIS A 652 -3.05 30.37 6.94
C HIS A 652 -2.75 30.64 8.41
N GLY A 653 -3.65 31.36 9.10
CA GLY A 653 -3.47 31.65 10.52
C GLY A 653 -3.65 30.47 11.46
N GLN A 654 -4.32 29.38 11.08
CA GLN A 654 -4.57 28.25 12.00
C GLN A 654 -4.62 26.85 11.36
N CYS A 655 -4.58 26.68 10.04
CA CYS A 655 -4.43 25.36 9.43
C CYS A 655 -2.96 25.14 9.06
N ARG A 656 -2.24 24.34 9.84
CA ARG A 656 -0.87 23.94 9.54
C ARG A 656 -0.83 23.08 8.27
N SER A 657 -0.71 23.72 7.10
CA SER A 657 -0.13 23.10 5.93
C SER A 657 1.40 23.20 6.05
N SER A 658 2.09 22.18 5.59
CA SER A 658 3.54 22.06 5.54
C SER A 658 4.22 23.40 5.23
N GLN A 659 4.78 24.04 6.25
CA GLN A 659 5.78 25.08 6.04
C GLN A 659 6.92 24.43 5.28
N SER A 660 7.12 24.85 4.04
CA SER A 660 8.42 24.62 3.40
C SER A 660 9.45 25.35 4.28
N SER A 661 10.30 24.61 4.95
CA SER A 661 11.41 25.09 5.78
C SER A 661 12.54 25.67 4.92
N ARG A 662 12.20 26.19 3.76
CA ARG A 662 13.15 26.82 2.87
C ARG A 662 13.55 28.19 3.44
N GLN A 663 14.85 28.45 3.52
CA GLN A 663 15.34 29.80 3.85
C GLN A 663 15.01 30.80 2.72
N PRO A 664 14.70 32.06 3.07
CA PRO A 664 14.46 33.12 2.08
C PRO A 664 15.64 33.28 1.11
N SER A 665 15.35 33.49 -0.16
CA SER A 665 16.33 33.74 -1.23
C SER A 665 16.11 35.12 -1.83
N GLN A 666 17.09 35.65 -2.56
CA GLN A 666 16.97 36.90 -3.29
C GLN A 666 15.78 36.86 -4.27
N GLY A 667 14.96 37.87 -4.24
CA GLY A 667 13.73 37.95 -5.04
C GLY A 667 12.46 37.48 -4.33
N ASP A 668 12.58 36.76 -3.21
CA ASP A 668 11.42 36.33 -2.40
C ASP A 668 10.74 37.54 -1.74
N TRP A 669 9.47 37.35 -1.42
CA TRP A 669 8.71 38.29 -0.58
C TRP A 669 8.48 37.65 0.77
N VAL A 670 8.65 38.43 1.85
CA VAL A 670 8.58 37.92 3.22
C VAL A 670 7.69 38.80 4.09
N LYS A 671 6.96 38.21 5.03
CA LYS A 671 6.38 38.91 6.18
C LYS A 671 7.27 38.71 7.39
N LEU A 672 7.49 39.77 8.15
CA LEU A 672 8.25 39.76 9.39
C LEU A 672 7.34 39.51 10.60
N LYS A 673 7.90 38.94 11.68
CA LYS A 673 7.14 38.55 12.89
C LYS A 673 6.48 39.71 13.66
N ASP A 674 7.16 40.86 13.69
CA ASP A 674 6.74 42.07 14.46
C ASP A 674 6.57 43.26 13.56
N ASP A 675 6.02 43.09 12.36
CA ASP A 675 5.94 44.12 11.36
C ASP A 675 4.69 45.01 11.55
N GLN A 676 4.90 46.33 11.60
CA GLN A 676 3.84 47.35 11.62
C GLN A 676 3.27 47.65 10.22
N PHE A 677 3.92 47.13 9.16
CA PHE A 677 3.51 47.34 7.79
C PHE A 677 2.64 46.16 7.32
N GLN A 678 1.51 46.50 6.71
CA GLN A 678 0.58 45.46 6.21
C GLN A 678 1.09 44.80 4.92
N GLU A 679 2.05 45.44 4.22
CA GLU A 679 2.61 44.94 2.94
C GLU A 679 3.81 44.03 3.16
N PRO A 680 3.99 42.99 2.34
CA PRO A 680 5.18 42.14 2.42
C PRO A 680 6.43 42.82 1.91
N TRP A 681 7.59 42.39 2.41
CA TRP A 681 8.91 42.88 2.07
C TRP A 681 9.56 42.05 0.98
N GLN A 682 10.14 42.70 -0.04
CA GLN A 682 10.94 42.01 -1.04
C GLN A 682 12.37 41.78 -0.50
N VAL A 683 12.87 40.56 -0.64
CA VAL A 683 14.25 40.20 -0.32
C VAL A 683 15.14 40.66 -1.47
N VAL A 684 15.91 41.70 -1.25
CA VAL A 684 16.83 42.26 -2.26
C VAL A 684 18.16 41.53 -2.23
N GLU A 685 18.62 41.11 -1.05
CA GLU A 685 19.88 40.41 -0.86
C GLU A 685 19.80 39.47 0.38
N VAL A 686 20.51 38.35 0.30
CA VAL A 686 20.65 37.39 1.43
C VAL A 686 22.13 37.32 1.82
N ASN A 687 22.48 37.78 3.00
CA ASN A 687 23.79 37.60 3.58
C ASN A 687 23.85 36.39 4.49
N ALA A 688 24.11 35.22 3.88
CA ALA A 688 24.11 33.92 4.58
C ALA A 688 25.23 33.86 5.66
N GLN A 689 26.34 34.59 5.53
CA GLN A 689 27.44 34.59 6.51
C GLN A 689 27.06 35.33 7.80
N GLN A 690 26.25 36.39 7.68
CA GLN A 690 25.79 37.18 8.82
C GLN A 690 24.38 36.82 9.30
N GLY A 691 23.68 35.95 8.58
CA GLY A 691 22.31 35.55 8.89
C GLY A 691 21.27 36.67 8.70
N ASN A 692 21.53 37.68 7.85
CA ASN A 692 20.69 38.84 7.61
C ASN A 692 20.10 38.86 6.20
N LEU A 693 18.94 39.52 6.09
CA LEU A 693 18.27 39.82 4.83
C LEU A 693 18.28 41.35 4.64
N ARG A 694 18.52 41.79 3.41
CA ARG A 694 18.24 43.18 2.99
C ARG A 694 16.87 43.19 2.31
N LEU A 695 15.97 44.01 2.84
CA LEU A 695 14.55 44.02 2.49
C LEU A 695 14.11 45.39 1.96
N LYS A 696 13.17 45.40 1.02
CA LYS A 696 12.58 46.60 0.42
C LYS A 696 11.06 46.51 0.42
N LEU A 697 10.36 47.61 0.75
CA LEU A 697 8.89 47.69 0.57
C LEU A 697 8.52 48.10 -0.86
N PRO A 698 7.36 47.70 -1.37
CA PRO A 698 6.79 48.22 -2.61
C PRO A 698 6.71 49.74 -2.57
N GLY A 699 7.12 50.43 -3.64
CA GLY A 699 7.05 51.91 -3.74
C GLY A 699 8.22 52.67 -3.12
N TRP A 700 9.18 52.01 -2.47
CA TRP A 700 10.40 52.68 -2.02
C TRP A 700 11.36 53.01 -3.20
N GLU A 701 12.07 54.13 -3.08
CA GLU A 701 13.08 54.51 -4.09
C GLU A 701 14.18 53.47 -4.28
N GLU A 702 14.79 53.44 -5.46
CA GLU A 702 15.85 52.48 -5.77
C GLU A 702 17.05 52.69 -4.82
N GLY A 703 17.44 51.64 -4.09
CA GLY A 703 18.54 51.72 -3.11
C GLY A 703 18.11 51.89 -1.63
N VAL A 704 16.88 52.21 -1.34
CA VAL A 704 16.38 52.27 0.02
C VAL A 704 15.97 50.89 0.51
N THR A 705 16.71 50.37 1.50
CA THR A 705 16.51 49.01 2.05
C THR A 705 16.68 49.02 3.57
N ILE A 706 16.12 48.03 4.26
CA ILE A 706 16.40 47.74 5.67
C ILE A 706 17.10 46.40 5.79
N GLU A 707 17.90 46.23 6.83
CA GLU A 707 18.46 44.91 7.19
C GLU A 707 17.67 44.30 8.32
N ARG A 708 17.36 43.00 8.22
CA ARG A 708 16.68 42.21 9.24
C ARG A 708 17.30 40.84 9.34
N PRO A 709 17.40 40.24 10.54
CA PRO A 709 17.79 38.83 10.68
C PRO A 709 16.84 37.89 9.94
N ILE A 710 17.37 36.81 9.39
CA ILE A 710 16.55 35.73 8.75
C ILE A 710 15.51 35.17 9.74
N THR A 711 15.88 35.17 11.04
CA THR A 711 15.00 34.71 12.14
C THR A 711 13.75 35.57 12.34
N ASP A 712 13.75 36.81 11.85
CA ASP A 712 12.60 37.74 11.94
C ASP A 712 11.55 37.43 10.87
N VAL A 713 11.87 36.60 9.89
CA VAL A 713 10.90 36.19 8.89
C VAL A 713 9.85 35.29 9.52
N ALA A 714 8.61 35.72 9.48
CA ALA A 714 7.46 34.94 9.91
C ALA A 714 7.08 33.88 8.84
N ARG A 715 7.11 34.29 7.57
CA ARG A 715 6.85 33.42 6.41
C ARG A 715 7.33 34.08 5.11
N ILE A 716 7.62 33.24 4.13
CA ILE A 716 7.81 33.67 2.73
C ILE A 716 6.40 33.81 2.13
N VAL A 717 6.13 34.91 1.43
CA VAL A 717 4.85 35.22 0.80
C VAL A 717 5.08 35.60 -0.66
N ASP A 718 4.02 35.61 -1.43
CA ASP A 718 4.10 36.05 -2.82
C ASP A 718 4.09 37.57 -2.98
N SER A 719 4.52 38.04 -4.15
CA SER A 719 4.49 39.47 -4.47
C SER A 719 3.08 40.05 -4.37
N PRO A 720 2.88 41.24 -3.77
CA PRO A 720 1.56 41.87 -3.61
C PRO A 720 0.78 42.10 -4.91
N ASN A 721 1.42 42.03 -6.06
CA ASN A 721 0.83 42.24 -7.38
C ASN A 721 0.45 40.92 -8.12
N ILE A 722 0.49 39.75 -7.48
CA ILE A 722 0.37 38.44 -8.17
C ILE A 722 -1.00 37.75 -8.00
N GLU A 723 -1.89 38.21 -7.12
CA GLU A 723 -3.18 37.54 -6.89
C GLU A 723 -4.08 37.49 -8.14
N LYS A 724 -4.29 38.62 -8.79
CA LYS A 724 -5.09 38.66 -10.04
C LYS A 724 -4.47 37.85 -11.19
N PRO A 725 -3.17 37.92 -11.46
CA PRO A 725 -2.57 37.17 -12.58
C PRO A 725 -2.74 35.65 -12.51
N ARG A 726 -2.91 35.04 -11.35
CA ARG A 726 -2.97 33.56 -11.22
C ARG A 726 -4.35 32.99 -11.53
N LEU A 727 -5.42 33.60 -11.04
CA LEU A 727 -6.77 33.23 -11.44
C LEU A 727 -6.97 33.47 -12.93
N GLN A 728 -6.34 34.51 -13.49
CA GLN A 728 -6.30 34.76 -14.92
C GLN A 728 -5.46 33.73 -15.68
N GLN A 729 -4.34 33.26 -15.12
CA GLN A 729 -3.52 32.19 -15.73
C GLN A 729 -4.30 30.86 -15.78
N LEU A 730 -4.99 30.50 -14.69
CA LEU A 730 -5.86 29.32 -14.68
C LEU A 730 -7.02 29.48 -15.66
N HIS A 731 -7.65 30.65 -15.73
CA HIS A 731 -8.70 30.95 -16.71
C HIS A 731 -8.16 30.80 -18.14
N LYS A 732 -7.01 31.37 -18.45
CA LYS A 732 -6.34 31.26 -19.75
C LYS A 732 -6.03 29.80 -20.13
N LEU A 733 -5.65 28.98 -19.14
CA LEU A 733 -5.33 27.57 -19.36
C LEU A 733 -6.57 26.71 -19.54
N LEU A 734 -7.61 26.92 -18.75
CA LEU A 734 -8.74 26.01 -18.62
C LEU A 734 -10.01 26.47 -19.35
N ILE A 735 -10.24 27.78 -19.46
CA ILE A 735 -11.48 28.34 -19.97
C ILE A 735 -11.31 29.00 -21.34
N GLU A 736 -10.27 29.79 -21.54
CA GLU A 736 -10.04 30.50 -22.79
C GLU A 736 -10.03 29.57 -24.04
N PRO A 737 -9.44 28.36 -24.00
CA PRO A 737 -9.45 27.44 -25.13
C PRO A 737 -10.86 26.96 -25.56
N ILE A 738 -11.84 27.08 -24.68
CA ILE A 738 -13.22 26.60 -24.88
C ILE A 738 -14.26 27.71 -24.77
N ALA A 739 -13.84 28.97 -24.61
CA ALA A 739 -14.77 30.10 -24.36
C ALA A 739 -15.83 30.27 -25.43
N ASP A 740 -15.51 29.96 -26.68
CA ASP A 740 -16.42 29.98 -27.83
C ASP A 740 -17.46 28.84 -27.80
N LEU A 741 -17.23 27.80 -27.03
CA LEU A 741 -18.07 26.61 -26.90
C LEU A 741 -18.99 26.65 -25.70
N LEU A 742 -18.73 27.55 -24.72
CA LEU A 742 -19.57 27.73 -23.55
C LEU A 742 -20.85 28.45 -23.89
N PRO A 743 -21.95 28.21 -23.12
CA PRO A 743 -23.24 28.87 -23.39
C PRO A 743 -23.13 30.39 -23.16
N LYS A 744 -23.88 31.15 -24.01
CA LYS A 744 -23.99 32.60 -23.86
C LYS A 744 -25.09 33.03 -22.89
N ASP A 745 -26.03 32.16 -22.57
CA ASP A 745 -27.04 32.38 -21.54
C ASP A 745 -26.42 32.13 -20.19
N GLU A 746 -26.38 33.15 -19.35
CA GLU A 746 -25.78 33.12 -18.00
C GLU A 746 -26.47 32.11 -17.07
N ASN A 747 -27.74 31.80 -17.31
CA ASN A 747 -28.51 30.83 -16.55
C ASN A 747 -28.27 29.38 -17.04
N ALA A 748 -27.67 29.21 -18.21
CA ALA A 748 -27.33 27.90 -18.70
C ALA A 748 -26.25 27.26 -17.81
N ARG A 749 -26.44 25.98 -17.52
CA ARG A 749 -25.55 25.22 -16.64
C ARG A 749 -24.29 24.74 -17.37
N VAL A 750 -23.14 24.91 -16.71
CA VAL A 750 -21.87 24.35 -17.09
C VAL A 750 -21.41 23.41 -15.99
N VAL A 751 -21.25 22.13 -16.32
CA VAL A 751 -20.74 21.11 -15.37
C VAL A 751 -19.29 20.83 -15.70
N PHE A 752 -18.40 21.20 -14.82
CA PHE A 752 -16.98 20.87 -14.92
C PHE A 752 -16.74 19.46 -14.38
N ILE A 753 -16.00 18.66 -15.13
CA ILE A 753 -15.56 17.31 -14.76
C ILE A 753 -14.04 17.33 -14.70
N PRO A 754 -13.49 17.74 -13.54
CA PRO A 754 -12.05 17.89 -13.35
C PRO A 754 -11.33 16.55 -13.35
N HIS A 755 -10.01 16.55 -13.58
CA HIS A 755 -9.16 15.39 -13.46
C HIS A 755 -8.02 15.65 -12.47
N ARG A 756 -7.86 14.79 -11.45
CA ARG A 756 -6.78 14.87 -10.45
C ARG A 756 -6.73 16.27 -9.79
N GLU A 757 -5.59 16.91 -9.83
CA GLU A 757 -5.35 18.20 -9.17
C GLU A 757 -6.38 19.29 -9.58
N LEU A 758 -7.02 19.17 -10.74
CA LEU A 758 -8.03 20.12 -11.18
C LEU A 758 -9.31 20.12 -10.31
N PHE A 759 -9.54 19.11 -9.48
CA PHE A 759 -10.63 19.12 -8.50
C PHE A 759 -10.47 20.25 -7.47
N SER A 760 -9.25 20.72 -7.27
CA SER A 760 -8.97 21.86 -6.39
C SER A 760 -9.13 23.22 -7.07
N VAL A 761 -9.44 23.31 -8.36
CA VAL A 761 -9.61 24.59 -9.04
C VAL A 761 -10.90 25.30 -8.61
N PRO A 762 -10.83 26.54 -8.13
CA PRO A 762 -12.02 27.35 -7.78
C PRO A 762 -12.65 27.93 -9.05
N PHE A 763 -13.32 27.09 -9.85
CA PHE A 763 -13.92 27.52 -11.13
C PHE A 763 -14.75 28.81 -11.03
N PRO A 764 -15.58 29.03 -9.97
CA PRO A 764 -16.32 30.27 -9.82
C PRO A 764 -15.46 31.55 -9.81
N ALA A 765 -14.25 31.45 -9.23
CA ALA A 765 -13.34 32.58 -9.04
C ALA A 765 -12.36 32.84 -10.21
N LEU A 766 -12.36 31.96 -11.24
CA LEU A 766 -11.49 32.17 -12.40
C LEU A 766 -11.83 33.49 -13.09
N GLN A 767 -10.81 34.30 -13.40
CA GLN A 767 -11.01 35.63 -13.99
C GLN A 767 -10.55 35.67 -15.45
N ASP A 768 -11.33 36.34 -16.29
CA ASP A 768 -10.90 36.70 -17.63
C ASP A 768 -9.88 37.87 -17.60
N GLN A 769 -9.44 38.29 -18.79
CA GLN A 769 -8.46 39.39 -18.91
C GLN A 769 -9.04 40.74 -18.44
N GLU A 770 -10.35 40.92 -18.54
CA GLU A 770 -11.10 42.10 -18.10
C GLU A 770 -11.35 42.11 -16.59
N GLY A 771 -11.07 40.99 -15.90
CA GLY A 771 -11.23 40.85 -14.46
C GLY A 771 -12.63 40.36 -14.02
N ASN A 772 -13.49 39.93 -14.97
CA ASN A 772 -14.78 39.34 -14.64
C ASN A 772 -14.60 37.91 -14.18
N TYR A 773 -15.35 37.50 -13.16
CA TYR A 773 -15.36 36.14 -12.66
C TYR A 773 -16.19 35.21 -13.54
N LEU A 774 -15.80 33.94 -13.64
CA LEU A 774 -16.50 32.94 -14.43
C LEU A 774 -17.93 32.75 -13.92
N ILE A 775 -18.18 32.87 -12.61
CA ILE A 775 -19.51 32.76 -12.01
C ILE A 775 -20.47 33.87 -12.46
N GLU A 776 -19.94 35.02 -12.87
CA GLU A 776 -20.77 36.11 -13.42
C GLU A 776 -21.37 35.76 -14.75
N LYS A 777 -20.69 34.87 -15.52
CA LYS A 777 -21.07 34.46 -16.88
C LYS A 777 -21.82 33.13 -16.97
N HIS A 778 -21.68 32.25 -15.97
CA HIS A 778 -22.22 30.88 -16.05
C HIS A 778 -22.75 30.38 -14.72
N THR A 779 -23.72 29.48 -14.78
CA THR A 779 -24.16 28.67 -13.63
C THR A 779 -23.31 27.43 -13.53
N ILE A 780 -22.47 27.29 -12.48
CA ILE A 780 -21.38 26.33 -12.37
C ILE A 780 -21.72 25.19 -11.41
N LEU A 781 -21.37 23.96 -11.82
CA LEU A 781 -21.36 22.75 -11.02
C LEU A 781 -20.09 21.96 -11.29
N THR A 782 -19.82 20.98 -10.44
CA THR A 782 -18.76 19.98 -10.65
C THR A 782 -19.33 18.56 -10.57
N ALA A 783 -18.68 17.62 -11.23
CA ALA A 783 -19.00 16.20 -11.10
C ALA A 783 -17.71 15.36 -11.12
N PRO A 784 -17.67 14.19 -10.41
CA PRO A 784 -16.52 13.30 -10.43
C PRO A 784 -16.28 12.67 -11.80
N SER A 785 -17.36 12.31 -12.52
CA SER A 785 -17.37 11.82 -13.90
C SER A 785 -18.75 12.00 -14.51
N ILE A 786 -18.85 11.88 -15.84
CA ILE A 786 -20.14 11.92 -16.55
C ILE A 786 -21.01 10.74 -16.12
N GLU A 787 -20.41 9.56 -15.94
CA GLU A 787 -21.13 8.36 -15.49
C GLU A 787 -21.73 8.57 -14.09
N VAL A 788 -20.96 9.07 -13.13
CA VAL A 788 -21.43 9.37 -11.78
C VAL A 788 -22.56 10.39 -11.83
N LEU A 789 -22.43 11.44 -12.65
CA LEU A 789 -23.50 12.43 -12.83
C LEU A 789 -24.80 11.80 -13.40
N GLY A 790 -24.66 10.84 -14.31
CA GLY A 790 -25.81 10.08 -14.82
C GLY A 790 -26.48 9.21 -13.77
N LEU A 791 -25.68 8.56 -12.92
CA LEU A 791 -26.17 7.70 -11.84
C LEU A 791 -26.83 8.51 -10.70
N THR A 792 -26.25 9.66 -10.32
CA THR A 792 -26.87 10.58 -9.33
C THR A 792 -28.19 11.15 -9.83
N HIS A 793 -28.28 11.42 -11.14
CA HIS A 793 -29.55 11.82 -11.77
C HIS A 793 -30.63 10.75 -11.66
N GLN A 794 -30.26 9.47 -11.90
CA GLN A 794 -31.18 8.36 -11.73
C GLN A 794 -31.59 8.20 -10.25
N LYS A 795 -30.61 8.20 -9.34
CA LYS A 795 -30.87 8.10 -7.88
C LYS A 795 -31.82 9.19 -7.40
N ARG A 796 -31.68 10.44 -7.89
CA ARG A 796 -32.59 11.53 -7.55
C ARG A 796 -34.04 11.25 -7.95
N LYS A 797 -34.26 10.63 -9.13
CA LYS A 797 -35.64 10.28 -9.60
C LYS A 797 -36.27 9.22 -8.71
N ASP A 798 -35.44 8.35 -8.13
CA ASP A 798 -35.86 7.24 -7.28
C ASP A 798 -36.04 7.67 -5.80
N LEU A 799 -35.67 8.92 -5.45
CA LEU A 799 -35.90 9.45 -4.09
C LEU A 799 -37.39 9.56 -3.77
N PRO A 800 -37.81 9.09 -2.59
CA PRO A 800 -39.22 9.18 -2.20
C PRO A 800 -39.66 10.65 -2.07
N ASN A 801 -40.81 10.98 -2.65
CA ASN A 801 -41.43 12.33 -2.54
C ASN A 801 -41.89 12.70 -1.11
N SER A 802 -41.70 11.84 -0.13
CA SER A 802 -42.26 11.88 1.23
C SER A 802 -41.21 12.17 2.30
N GLY A 803 -40.51 13.29 2.23
CA GLY A 803 -39.65 13.72 3.32
C GLY A 803 -39.52 15.23 3.35
N GLN A 804 -40.31 15.93 4.16
CA GLN A 804 -40.10 17.36 4.41
C GLN A 804 -39.19 17.66 5.60
N THR A 805 -38.50 16.66 6.13
CA THR A 805 -37.63 16.81 7.31
C THR A 805 -36.24 17.30 6.89
N ALA A 806 -35.80 18.36 7.53
CA ALA A 806 -34.43 18.84 7.40
C ALA A 806 -33.67 18.54 8.69
N LEU A 807 -32.42 18.11 8.57
CA LEU A 807 -31.47 17.99 9.65
C LEU A 807 -30.47 19.15 9.54
N VAL A 808 -30.50 20.04 10.54
CA VAL A 808 -29.58 21.18 10.62
C VAL A 808 -28.77 21.06 11.90
N VAL A 809 -27.47 21.03 11.76
CA VAL A 809 -26.51 20.91 12.86
C VAL A 809 -25.64 22.15 12.88
N GLY A 810 -25.47 22.77 14.04
CA GLY A 810 -24.64 23.98 14.17
C GLY A 810 -23.91 24.04 15.51
N ASN A 811 -22.64 24.43 15.46
CA ASN A 811 -21.80 24.63 16.62
C ASN A 811 -22.01 23.56 17.72
N PRO A 812 -21.79 22.26 17.43
CA PRO A 812 -21.90 21.22 18.44
C PRO A 812 -20.93 21.45 19.60
N THR A 813 -21.13 20.80 20.72
CA THR A 813 -20.10 20.74 21.76
C THR A 813 -18.91 19.98 21.16
N MET A 814 -17.84 20.71 20.85
CA MET A 814 -16.75 20.20 20.03
C MET A 814 -16.02 19.02 20.69
N PRO A 815 -15.62 18.00 19.94
CA PRO A 815 -14.80 16.90 20.42
C PRO A 815 -13.36 17.32 20.70
N LYS A 816 -12.61 16.46 21.39
CA LYS A 816 -11.15 16.58 21.56
C LYS A 816 -10.45 15.81 20.48
N VAL A 817 -9.56 16.46 19.74
CA VAL A 817 -8.81 15.86 18.63
C VAL A 817 -7.32 16.14 18.82
N PRO A 818 -6.43 15.18 18.58
CA PRO A 818 -4.98 15.43 18.61
C PRO A 818 -4.59 16.47 17.56
N PRO A 819 -3.82 17.52 17.89
CA PRO A 819 -3.32 18.49 16.89
C PRO A 819 -2.43 17.86 15.84
N ALA A 820 -1.64 16.84 16.22
CA ALA A 820 -0.87 15.99 15.30
C ALA A 820 -0.87 14.53 15.79
N ALA A 821 -0.55 13.59 14.90
CA ALA A 821 -0.47 12.17 15.24
C ALA A 821 0.48 11.95 16.43
N GLY A 822 -0.02 11.36 17.52
CA GLY A 822 0.73 11.09 18.75
C GLY A 822 0.73 12.23 19.77
N GLU A 823 0.13 13.41 19.47
CA GLU A 823 -0.06 14.50 20.43
C GLU A 823 -1.30 14.27 21.32
N LYS A 824 -1.33 14.96 22.46
CA LYS A 824 -2.50 14.87 23.36
C LYS A 824 -3.71 15.55 22.74
N PRO A 825 -4.90 14.93 22.81
CA PRO A 825 -6.13 15.52 22.29
C PRO A 825 -6.43 16.89 22.90
N GLN A 826 -6.70 17.89 22.05
CA GLN A 826 -7.10 19.25 22.43
C GLN A 826 -8.52 19.51 22.01
N GLN A 827 -9.22 20.35 22.77
CA GLN A 827 -10.59 20.77 22.47
C GLN A 827 -10.61 21.64 21.21
N LEU A 828 -11.45 21.29 20.24
CA LEU A 828 -11.70 22.19 19.11
C LEU A 828 -12.43 23.44 19.56
N SER A 829 -12.19 24.58 18.89
CA SER A 829 -12.81 25.83 19.19
C SER A 829 -14.30 25.86 18.81
N ALA A 830 -15.13 26.56 19.59
CA ALA A 830 -16.52 26.75 19.27
C ALA A 830 -16.70 27.79 18.13
N LEU A 831 -17.67 27.53 17.22
CA LEU A 831 -17.98 28.33 16.04
C LEU A 831 -19.27 29.12 16.25
N LYS A 832 -19.18 30.36 16.75
CA LYS A 832 -20.35 31.17 17.04
C LYS A 832 -21.15 31.58 15.81
N GLY A 833 -20.50 31.77 14.66
CA GLY A 833 -21.14 32.02 13.39
C GLY A 833 -21.97 30.83 12.91
N ALA A 834 -21.44 29.64 13.04
CA ALA A 834 -22.12 28.39 12.69
C ALA A 834 -23.41 28.15 13.48
N GLU A 835 -23.50 28.63 14.72
CA GLU A 835 -24.76 28.57 15.49
C GLU A 835 -25.83 29.52 14.92
N LYS A 836 -25.43 30.73 14.51
CA LYS A 836 -26.36 31.70 13.87
C LYS A 836 -26.83 31.16 12.52
N GLU A 837 -25.92 30.65 11.73
CA GLU A 837 -26.17 30.00 10.43
C GLU A 837 -27.19 28.87 10.58
N ALA A 838 -26.96 27.94 11.48
CA ALA A 838 -27.85 26.81 11.70
C ALA A 838 -29.25 27.23 12.16
N LYS A 839 -29.36 28.23 13.08
CA LYS A 839 -30.65 28.76 13.51
C LYS A 839 -31.44 29.39 12.37
N TYR A 840 -30.75 30.17 11.51
CA TYR A 840 -31.37 30.77 10.36
C TYR A 840 -31.86 29.72 9.35
N ILE A 841 -31.00 28.82 8.96
CA ILE A 841 -31.31 27.77 7.98
C ILE A 841 -32.40 26.82 8.47
N ALA A 842 -32.38 26.46 9.77
CA ALA A 842 -33.46 25.68 10.36
C ALA A 842 -34.81 26.41 10.31
N SER A 843 -34.83 27.74 10.49
CA SER A 843 -36.05 28.55 10.31
C SER A 843 -36.56 28.51 8.87
N GLU A 844 -35.67 28.65 7.88
CA GLU A 844 -36.05 28.60 6.45
C GLU A 844 -36.57 27.23 6.05
N LEU A 845 -35.95 26.15 6.57
CA LEU A 845 -36.32 24.75 6.30
C LEU A 845 -37.44 24.24 7.23
N LYS A 846 -37.99 25.07 8.11
CA LYS A 846 -39.01 24.72 9.11
C LYS A 846 -38.63 23.53 9.98
N ALA A 847 -37.35 23.49 10.40
CA ALA A 847 -36.76 22.46 11.23
C ALA A 847 -36.32 23.01 12.60
N GLN A 848 -35.97 22.12 13.51
CA GLN A 848 -35.30 22.47 14.76
C GLN A 848 -33.80 22.20 14.64
N PRO A 849 -32.93 23.17 14.89
CA PRO A 849 -31.49 22.94 14.78
C PRO A 849 -30.97 22.08 15.95
N LEU A 850 -30.05 21.18 15.70
CA LEU A 850 -29.27 20.51 16.72
C LEU A 850 -28.03 21.36 17.05
N LEU A 851 -27.95 21.85 18.29
CA LEU A 851 -26.92 22.76 18.76
C LEU A 851 -26.22 22.22 20.02
N GLY A 852 -24.99 22.63 20.25
CA GLY A 852 -24.25 22.30 21.48
C GLY A 852 -24.24 20.81 21.80
N GLN A 853 -24.66 20.46 23.01
CA GLN A 853 -24.72 19.05 23.47
C GLN A 853 -25.84 18.21 22.82
N ASP A 854 -26.85 18.84 22.21
CA ASP A 854 -27.91 18.13 21.49
C ASP A 854 -27.47 17.59 20.14
N ALA A 855 -26.38 18.10 19.59
CA ALA A 855 -25.82 17.68 18.30
C ALA A 855 -24.86 16.46 18.44
N THR A 856 -25.29 15.44 19.17
CA THR A 856 -24.49 14.22 19.33
C THR A 856 -24.43 13.40 18.06
N GLU A 857 -23.33 12.72 17.87
CA GLU A 857 -23.10 11.83 16.71
C GLU A 857 -24.21 10.76 16.59
N THR A 858 -24.58 10.10 17.69
CA THR A 858 -25.68 9.12 17.74
C THR A 858 -27.00 9.72 17.23
N LYS A 859 -27.34 10.95 17.67
CA LYS A 859 -28.60 11.61 17.28
C LYS A 859 -28.60 12.04 15.82
N VAL A 860 -27.47 12.53 15.35
CA VAL A 860 -27.25 12.91 13.95
C VAL A 860 -27.35 11.68 13.05
N LYS A 861 -26.62 10.61 13.32
CA LYS A 861 -26.66 9.34 12.57
C LYS A 861 -28.08 8.75 12.51
N GLY A 862 -28.84 8.84 13.59
CA GLY A 862 -30.22 8.38 13.64
C GLY A 862 -31.22 9.21 12.80
N GLN A 863 -30.91 10.48 12.47
CA GLN A 863 -31.77 11.37 11.69
C GLN A 863 -31.36 11.47 10.23
N MET A 864 -30.07 11.31 9.88
CA MET A 864 -29.56 11.44 8.52
C MET A 864 -30.32 10.60 7.47
N PRO A 865 -30.65 9.31 7.68
CA PRO A 865 -31.36 8.51 6.68
C PRO A 865 -32.74 9.01 6.31
N LYS A 866 -33.39 9.82 7.18
CA LYS A 866 -34.76 10.31 7.02
C LYS A 866 -34.84 11.76 6.53
N ALA A 867 -33.71 12.47 6.55
CA ALA A 867 -33.67 13.88 6.19
C ALA A 867 -33.59 14.06 4.67
N ARG A 868 -34.41 14.97 4.14
CA ARG A 868 -34.34 15.41 2.74
C ARG A 868 -33.24 16.43 2.50
N TYR A 869 -33.07 17.36 3.47
CA TYR A 869 -32.00 18.33 3.48
C TYR A 869 -31.14 18.13 4.72
N ILE A 870 -29.84 18.06 4.56
CA ILE A 870 -28.89 17.96 5.67
C ILE A 870 -27.93 19.15 5.58
N HIS A 871 -27.78 19.89 6.67
CA HIS A 871 -26.84 21.00 6.74
C HIS A 871 -25.97 20.88 7.98
N PHE A 872 -24.66 20.84 7.78
CA PHE A 872 -23.65 20.81 8.83
C PHE A 872 -22.91 22.15 8.85
N ALA A 873 -23.09 22.94 9.90
CA ALA A 873 -22.32 24.13 10.22
C ALA A 873 -21.44 23.85 11.44
N THR A 874 -20.25 23.26 11.18
CA THR A 874 -19.32 22.76 12.21
C THR A 874 -17.88 22.67 11.66
N HIS A 875 -16.95 22.06 12.41
CA HIS A 875 -15.62 21.78 11.87
C HIS A 875 -15.61 20.56 10.94
N GLY A 876 -14.97 20.71 9.79
CA GLY A 876 -14.49 19.59 8.97
C GLY A 876 -13.03 19.28 9.34
N LEU A 877 -12.68 18.01 9.37
CA LEU A 877 -11.35 17.55 9.70
C LEU A 877 -10.83 16.69 8.56
N PHE A 878 -9.62 16.97 8.11
CA PHE A 878 -8.92 16.14 7.12
C PHE A 878 -7.51 15.85 7.60
N ASP A 879 -7.26 14.62 8.02
CA ASP A 879 -5.91 14.13 8.29
C ASP A 879 -5.89 12.57 8.25
N PRO A 880 -5.35 11.96 7.19
CA PRO A 880 -5.29 10.49 7.06
C PRO A 880 -4.53 9.79 8.18
N LYS A 881 -3.64 10.51 8.87
CA LYS A 881 -2.83 9.97 9.99
C LYS A 881 -3.55 10.04 11.33
N ARG A 882 -4.55 10.93 11.46
CA ARG A 882 -5.32 11.13 12.69
C ARG A 882 -6.61 10.32 12.74
N ILE A 883 -7.25 10.15 11.59
CA ILE A 883 -8.62 9.65 11.45
C ILE A 883 -8.55 8.42 10.54
N GLY A 884 -8.30 7.24 11.08
CA GLY A 884 -8.05 5.96 10.41
C GLY A 884 -8.55 5.82 8.97
N GLY A 885 -7.63 5.65 8.03
CA GLY A 885 -7.87 5.19 6.65
C GLY A 885 -8.34 6.24 5.65
N ILE A 886 -9.59 6.74 5.70
CA ILE A 886 -10.14 7.72 4.74
C ILE A 886 -9.89 9.16 5.19
N GLY A 887 -9.53 9.38 6.42
CA GLY A 887 -8.92 10.59 6.91
C GLY A 887 -9.77 11.87 6.94
N SER A 888 -11.10 11.76 6.83
CA SER A 888 -12.03 12.91 6.89
C SER A 888 -13.16 12.65 7.86
N ALA A 889 -13.52 13.66 8.65
CA ALA A 889 -14.65 13.58 9.59
C ALA A 889 -15.35 14.93 9.76
N ILE A 890 -16.60 14.89 10.22
CA ILE A 890 -17.41 16.02 10.65
C ILE A 890 -17.41 16.04 12.17
N ALA A 891 -17.03 17.15 12.79
CA ALA A 891 -17.02 17.29 14.24
C ALA A 891 -18.46 17.47 14.79
N LEU A 892 -18.82 16.60 15.74
CA LEU A 892 -20.10 16.57 16.43
C LEU A 892 -19.89 16.54 17.95
N ALA A 893 -20.96 16.57 18.72
CA ALA A 893 -20.86 16.44 20.18
C ALA A 893 -20.56 14.97 20.57
N PRO A 894 -19.51 14.71 21.37
CA PRO A 894 -19.22 13.38 21.87
C PRO A 894 -20.32 12.91 22.82
N SER A 895 -20.49 11.59 22.93
CA SER A 895 -21.43 10.95 23.85
C SER A 895 -20.72 9.84 24.65
N ASN A 896 -21.44 9.16 25.54
CA ASN A 896 -20.86 8.03 26.29
C ASN A 896 -20.51 6.81 25.39
N ARG A 897 -20.92 6.82 24.12
CA ARG A 897 -20.77 5.72 23.19
C ARG A 897 -19.93 6.08 21.96
N GLU A 898 -19.78 7.36 21.66
CA GLU A 898 -19.17 7.86 20.43
C GLU A 898 -18.30 9.07 20.73
N ASP A 899 -17.19 9.21 19.98
CA ASP A 899 -16.16 10.21 20.22
C ASP A 899 -16.51 11.62 19.68
N GLY A 900 -17.59 11.72 18.91
CA GLY A 900 -18.03 12.97 18.29
C GLY A 900 -17.39 13.25 16.95
N LEU A 901 -16.84 12.23 16.27
CA LEU A 901 -16.25 12.34 14.93
C LEU A 901 -17.05 11.47 13.93
N LEU A 902 -18.00 12.06 13.24
CA LEU A 902 -18.69 11.37 12.15
C LEU A 902 -17.74 11.22 10.96
N THR A 903 -17.16 10.05 10.81
CA THR A 903 -16.13 9.75 9.81
C THR A 903 -16.71 9.52 8.40
N ALA A 904 -15.89 9.76 7.39
CA ALA A 904 -16.24 9.44 6.01
C ALA A 904 -16.55 7.95 5.80
N GLU A 905 -15.92 7.04 6.57
CA GLU A 905 -16.18 5.60 6.53
C GLU A 905 -17.55 5.24 7.09
N GLU A 906 -17.96 5.86 8.19
CA GLU A 906 -19.29 5.66 8.74
C GLU A 906 -20.39 6.16 7.79
N ILE A 907 -20.20 7.36 7.22
CA ILE A 907 -21.11 7.93 6.21
C ILE A 907 -21.21 6.98 5.00
N PHE A 908 -20.10 6.43 4.56
CA PHE A 908 -20.03 5.52 3.41
C PHE A 908 -20.90 4.26 3.59
N THR A 909 -21.07 3.80 4.82
CA THR A 909 -21.91 2.62 5.13
C THR A 909 -23.39 2.93 5.28
N MET A 910 -23.80 4.22 5.23
CA MET A 910 -25.18 4.64 5.39
C MET A 910 -25.95 4.57 4.05
N GLU A 911 -27.26 4.42 4.15
CA GLU A 911 -28.20 4.68 3.05
C GLU A 911 -28.95 5.98 3.34
N LEU A 912 -28.67 7.01 2.55
CA LEU A 912 -29.26 8.33 2.73
C LEU A 912 -30.32 8.63 1.67
N SER A 913 -31.45 9.20 2.11
CA SER A 913 -32.54 9.67 1.26
C SER A 913 -32.47 11.18 1.03
N ALA A 914 -31.37 11.82 1.40
CA ALA A 914 -31.19 13.26 1.28
C ALA A 914 -31.04 13.70 -0.18
N GLU A 915 -31.75 14.75 -0.54
CA GLU A 915 -31.64 15.40 -1.85
C GLU A 915 -30.42 16.32 -1.93
N LEU A 916 -30.09 16.95 -0.82
CA LEU A 916 -28.95 17.85 -0.70
C LEU A 916 -28.30 17.69 0.68
N VAL A 917 -26.98 17.53 0.69
CA VAL A 917 -26.16 17.67 1.89
C VAL A 917 -25.21 18.87 1.70
N VAL A 918 -25.26 19.82 2.62
CA VAL A 918 -24.35 20.95 2.69
C VAL A 918 -23.41 20.72 3.87
N VAL A 919 -22.13 20.69 3.60
CA VAL A 919 -21.10 20.62 4.65
C VAL A 919 -20.40 21.99 4.70
N SER A 920 -21.00 22.88 5.48
CA SER A 920 -20.51 24.23 5.74
C SER A 920 -19.44 24.17 6.83
N ALA A 921 -18.28 23.63 6.46
CA ALA A 921 -17.15 23.37 7.36
C ALA A 921 -15.84 23.53 6.58
N CYS A 922 -14.74 23.79 7.27
CA CYS A 922 -13.46 24.05 6.63
C CYS A 922 -12.96 22.87 5.80
N GLU A 923 -12.53 23.12 4.57
CA GLU A 923 -11.81 22.16 3.69
C GLU A 923 -12.53 20.81 3.45
N THR A 924 -13.87 20.80 3.50
CA THR A 924 -14.63 19.54 3.35
C THR A 924 -14.70 19.03 1.92
N GLY A 925 -14.40 19.87 0.94
CA GLY A 925 -14.22 19.52 -0.47
C GLY A 925 -12.79 19.03 -0.78
N VAL A 926 -11.87 19.16 0.18
CA VAL A 926 -10.49 18.68 0.05
C VAL A 926 -10.40 17.30 0.65
N GLY A 927 -9.73 16.40 -0.05
CA GLY A 927 -9.50 15.03 0.35
C GLY A 927 -8.23 14.50 -0.31
N HIS A 928 -7.99 13.20 -0.24
CA HIS A 928 -6.93 12.59 -1.04
C HIS A 928 -7.35 12.60 -2.52
N ILE A 929 -6.62 13.37 -3.34
CA ILE A 929 -6.92 13.52 -4.77
C ILE A 929 -6.15 12.46 -5.56
N ASN A 930 -6.85 11.62 -6.32
CA ASN A 930 -6.27 10.60 -7.19
C ASN A 930 -7.11 10.43 -8.48
N SER A 931 -6.94 9.30 -9.19
CA SER A 931 -7.69 8.98 -10.42
C SER A 931 -9.19 8.77 -10.18
N GLU A 932 -9.61 8.46 -8.96
CA GLU A 932 -11.03 8.34 -8.56
C GLU A 932 -11.68 9.68 -8.20
N GLY A 933 -10.93 10.79 -8.21
CA GLY A 933 -11.35 12.12 -7.80
C GLY A 933 -10.94 12.48 -6.39
N VAL A 934 -11.81 13.21 -5.66
CA VAL A 934 -11.58 13.55 -4.25
C VAL A 934 -12.10 12.43 -3.35
N ILE A 935 -11.20 11.76 -2.66
CA ILE A 935 -11.52 10.73 -1.66
C ILE A 935 -11.69 11.42 -0.30
N GLY A 936 -12.90 11.46 0.20
CA GLY A 936 -13.26 12.12 1.46
C GLY A 936 -14.76 12.19 1.66
N LEU A 937 -15.22 13.18 2.42
CA LEU A 937 -16.63 13.34 2.78
C LEU A 937 -17.56 13.42 1.57
N SER A 938 -17.18 14.16 0.52
CA SER A 938 -18.01 14.32 -0.69
C SER A 938 -18.27 12.98 -1.39
N ARG A 939 -17.24 12.15 -1.55
CA ARG A 939 -17.36 10.82 -2.14
C ARG A 939 -18.23 9.89 -1.28
N SER A 940 -18.03 9.90 0.04
CA SER A 940 -18.79 9.06 0.96
C SER A 940 -20.28 9.43 0.97
N LEU A 941 -20.61 10.73 0.94
CA LEU A 941 -21.99 11.21 0.83
C LEU A 941 -22.65 10.79 -0.48
N VAL A 942 -21.94 10.93 -1.61
CA VAL A 942 -22.46 10.48 -2.92
C VAL A 942 -22.65 8.96 -2.92
N ALA A 943 -21.68 8.19 -2.39
CA ALA A 943 -21.78 6.74 -2.27
C ALA A 943 -22.94 6.30 -1.37
N ALA A 944 -23.22 7.05 -0.29
CA ALA A 944 -24.39 6.84 0.56
C ALA A 944 -25.73 7.13 -0.12
N GLY A 945 -25.72 7.65 -1.35
CA GLY A 945 -26.91 7.87 -2.17
C GLY A 945 -27.38 9.33 -2.30
N VAL A 946 -26.57 10.29 -1.85
CA VAL A 946 -26.91 11.73 -1.96
C VAL A 946 -26.61 12.24 -3.37
N PRO A 947 -27.61 12.71 -4.15
CA PRO A 947 -27.40 13.18 -5.52
C PRO A 947 -26.73 14.55 -5.61
N SER A 948 -26.80 15.39 -4.56
CA SER A 948 -26.22 16.73 -4.55
C SER A 948 -25.47 16.97 -3.24
N VAL A 949 -24.21 17.30 -3.33
CA VAL A 949 -23.35 17.58 -2.17
C VAL A 949 -22.68 18.95 -2.36
N MET A 950 -22.80 19.83 -1.36
CA MET A 950 -22.08 21.11 -1.34
C MET A 950 -21.00 21.07 -0.28
N VAL A 951 -19.76 21.37 -0.67
CA VAL A 951 -18.57 21.35 0.18
C VAL A 951 -17.71 22.57 -0.06
N SER A 952 -16.84 22.88 0.91
CA SER A 952 -15.89 23.99 0.80
C SER A 952 -14.50 23.51 0.38
N LEU A 953 -13.82 24.28 -0.44
CA LEU A 953 -12.46 24.02 -0.92
C LEU A 953 -11.40 24.62 0.04
N TRP A 954 -11.74 25.62 0.83
CA TRP A 954 -10.89 26.23 1.85
C TRP A 954 -11.72 26.79 3.01
N SER A 955 -11.04 27.25 4.06
CA SER A 955 -11.68 27.85 5.25
C SER A 955 -12.14 29.29 4.97
N ILE A 956 -13.40 29.57 5.24
CA ILE A 956 -14.01 30.91 5.14
C ILE A 956 -14.30 31.43 6.55
N PRO A 957 -14.20 32.75 6.79
CA PRO A 957 -14.65 33.34 8.05
C PRO A 957 -16.13 33.07 8.34
N ASP A 958 -16.44 32.72 9.59
CA ASP A 958 -17.78 32.32 10.05
C ASP A 958 -18.92 33.30 9.65
N ASP A 959 -18.66 34.61 9.69
CA ASP A 959 -19.64 35.66 9.33
C ASP A 959 -19.93 35.65 7.82
N LYS A 960 -18.89 35.44 6.98
CA LYS A 960 -19.06 35.40 5.53
C LYS A 960 -19.75 34.10 5.09
N THR A 961 -19.43 32.99 5.73
CA THR A 961 -20.10 31.72 5.50
C THR A 961 -21.58 31.83 5.85
N THR A 962 -21.92 32.41 7.02
CA THR A 962 -23.31 32.65 7.42
C THR A 962 -24.05 33.47 6.40
N GLU A 963 -23.47 34.56 5.87
CA GLU A 963 -24.07 35.43 4.89
C GLU A 963 -24.33 34.68 3.57
N LEU A 964 -23.31 33.97 3.06
CA LEU A 964 -23.43 33.22 1.81
C LEU A 964 -24.48 32.11 1.90
N MET A 965 -24.50 31.33 2.99
CA MET A 965 -25.48 30.26 3.17
C MET A 965 -26.91 30.80 3.36
N THR A 966 -27.05 31.93 4.03
CA THR A 966 -28.34 32.61 4.12
C THR A 966 -28.89 32.95 2.74
N GLU A 967 -28.12 33.62 1.93
CA GLU A 967 -28.49 33.98 0.54
C GLU A 967 -28.75 32.70 -0.30
N PHE A 968 -27.95 31.65 -0.14
CA PHE A 968 -28.15 30.39 -0.86
C PHE A 968 -29.49 29.76 -0.56
N TYR A 969 -29.88 29.59 0.71
CA TYR A 969 -31.17 28.96 1.05
C TYR A 969 -32.37 29.83 0.69
N GLN A 970 -32.27 31.17 0.75
CA GLN A 970 -33.29 32.07 0.25
C GLN A 970 -33.51 31.91 -1.27
N ASN A 971 -32.39 31.86 -2.02
CA ASN A 971 -32.44 31.67 -3.47
C ASN A 971 -32.93 30.27 -3.85
N LEU A 972 -32.55 29.24 -3.10
CA LEU A 972 -33.00 27.88 -3.31
C LEU A 972 -34.53 27.75 -3.15
N LYS A 973 -35.09 28.42 -2.16
CA LYS A 973 -36.54 28.44 -1.95
C LYS A 973 -37.29 29.08 -3.12
N ASN A 974 -36.70 30.09 -3.75
CA ASN A 974 -37.30 30.82 -4.87
C ASN A 974 -37.11 30.10 -6.21
N THR A 975 -35.98 29.49 -6.46
CA THR A 975 -35.60 28.91 -7.76
C THR A 975 -35.86 27.41 -7.85
N GLY A 976 -35.78 26.71 -6.75
CA GLY A 976 -35.72 25.23 -6.73
C GLY A 976 -34.47 24.63 -7.39
N ASP A 977 -33.53 25.45 -7.89
CA ASP A 977 -32.29 25.07 -8.55
C ASP A 977 -31.09 25.39 -7.64
N LYS A 978 -30.39 24.35 -7.19
CA LYS A 978 -29.27 24.46 -6.25
C LYS A 978 -28.09 25.23 -6.86
N ALA A 979 -27.82 25.02 -8.15
CA ALA A 979 -26.71 25.67 -8.84
C ALA A 979 -26.96 27.16 -9.07
N GLN A 980 -28.18 27.49 -9.52
CA GLN A 980 -28.59 28.89 -9.65
C GLN A 980 -28.64 29.60 -8.30
N ALA A 981 -29.13 28.92 -7.24
CA ALA A 981 -29.16 29.45 -5.89
C ALA A 981 -27.75 29.81 -5.36
N LEU A 982 -26.79 28.91 -5.60
CA LEU A 982 -25.38 29.14 -5.21
C LEU A 982 -24.76 30.27 -6.04
N ARG A 983 -25.01 30.31 -7.35
CA ARG A 983 -24.57 31.41 -8.22
C ARG A 983 -25.09 32.76 -7.71
N GLN A 984 -26.41 32.88 -7.48
CA GLN A 984 -27.01 34.14 -7.01
C GLN A 984 -26.46 34.57 -5.64
N ALA A 985 -26.24 33.61 -4.73
CA ALA A 985 -25.61 33.89 -3.45
C ALA A 985 -24.19 34.46 -3.63
N MET A 986 -23.37 33.86 -4.47
CA MET A 986 -22.02 34.34 -4.79
C MET A 986 -22.05 35.75 -5.42
N LEU A 987 -22.97 35.98 -6.39
CA LEU A 987 -23.13 37.29 -7.02
C LEU A 987 -23.56 38.39 -6.06
N THR A 988 -24.36 38.04 -5.06
CA THR A 988 -24.79 38.99 -3.98
C THR A 988 -23.59 39.34 -3.08
N MET A 989 -22.64 38.40 -2.91
CA MET A 989 -21.46 38.61 -2.07
C MET A 989 -20.35 39.43 -2.75
N ILE A 990 -20.16 39.30 -4.07
CA ILE A 990 -19.06 39.95 -4.84
C ILE A 990 -18.97 41.47 -4.54
N PRO A 991 -20.05 42.27 -4.62
CA PRO A 991 -19.98 43.71 -4.34
C PRO A 991 -19.76 44.03 -2.86
N LYS A 992 -20.14 43.13 -1.94
CA LYS A 992 -19.99 43.32 -0.48
C LYS A 992 -18.58 42.91 -0.01
N SER A 993 -17.98 41.94 -0.69
CA SER A 993 -16.65 41.42 -0.39
C SER A 993 -15.94 41.05 -1.71
N PRO A 994 -15.14 41.99 -2.26
CA PRO A 994 -14.49 41.78 -3.57
C PRO A 994 -13.45 40.64 -3.59
N ASN A 995 -13.03 40.15 -2.41
CA ASN A 995 -12.08 39.05 -2.31
C ASN A 995 -12.77 37.71 -2.57
N PRO A 996 -12.40 36.94 -3.59
CA PRO A 996 -12.97 35.60 -3.88
C PRO A 996 -12.87 34.62 -2.71
N LYS A 997 -11.94 34.83 -1.79
CA LYS A 997 -11.79 34.07 -0.56
C LYS A 997 -13.12 33.97 0.22
N ASP A 998 -13.90 35.01 0.26
CA ASP A 998 -15.07 35.14 1.11
C ASP A 998 -16.34 34.54 0.51
N TRP A 999 -16.34 34.16 -0.77
CA TRP A 999 -17.54 33.68 -1.46
C TRP A 999 -17.35 32.53 -2.42
N ALA A 1000 -16.12 32.27 -2.94
CA ALA A 1000 -15.91 31.28 -3.99
C ALA A 1000 -15.50 29.90 -3.46
N ALA A 1001 -15.45 29.69 -2.15
CA ALA A 1001 -14.98 28.45 -1.56
C ALA A 1001 -15.91 27.26 -1.79
N PHE A 1002 -17.21 27.49 -1.95
CA PHE A 1002 -18.17 26.41 -2.06
C PHE A 1002 -18.31 25.91 -3.49
N THR A 1003 -18.32 24.59 -3.62
CA THR A 1003 -18.63 23.89 -4.87
C THR A 1003 -19.81 22.96 -4.69
N LEU A 1004 -20.69 22.92 -5.69
CA LEU A 1004 -21.81 21.99 -5.76
C LEU A 1004 -21.42 20.82 -6.64
N ILE A 1005 -21.46 19.62 -6.09
CA ILE A 1005 -21.12 18.35 -6.75
C ILE A 1005 -22.40 17.58 -7.04
N GLY A 1006 -22.60 17.15 -8.30
CA GLY A 1006 -23.72 16.31 -8.71
C GLY A 1006 -24.89 17.09 -9.29
N GLU A 1007 -26.12 16.86 -8.84
CA GLU A 1007 -27.38 17.35 -9.41
C GLU A 1007 -27.71 18.80 -9.05
N ALA A 1008 -28.09 19.58 -10.06
CA ALA A 1008 -28.53 20.98 -9.87
C ALA A 1008 -29.96 21.11 -9.33
N ASN A 1009 -30.87 20.26 -9.76
CA ASN A 1009 -32.29 20.36 -9.46
C ASN A 1009 -32.71 19.64 -8.19
#